data_2399d01e27a80485e1586cbb76959b0a
#
_entry.id   2399d01e27a80485e1586cbb76959b0a
#
_cell.length_a   1.000
_cell.length_b   1.000
_cell.length_c   1.000
_cell.angle_alpha   90.00
_cell.angle_beta   90.00
_cell.angle_gamma   90.00
#
_symmetry.space_group_name_H-M   'P 1'
#
loop_
_entity.id
_entity.type
_entity.pdbx_description
1 polymer ?
#
loop_
_entity_poly.entity_id
_entity_poly.type
_entity_poly.pdbx_seq_one_letter_code
_entity_poly.pdbx_strand_id
1 'polypeptide(L)'
;MTTLSDDPNQLDLNLPGLGPDTIFAGAGADFVRTSTLGGSLIFGQGDNDTLVSVGPNDTIYGGEDEDSIRSQRTPALLFGDGGNDTIVAEARATLYGGEGDDFLQGTVEANLMFGNEGEDTMLGGAQRRDSLYGGKGNDAIGFFIADGGNNLSLPGGLAVGFAGNEGSNYLRGDLGDDLVVGINQRDTLFGGKGNDTLYGVASSSYLSGDLDDDILVITNTTQTSPFASTVITIGIERTTLLGGGGNDSLYGAIGDFGSGRNFFDGGDGNDTIRVFATQDTALGGAGDDFITSQTVSALSSVGALSSFPGFAGRNLLDGGEGNDTIVAAFASDTMIGGGGNDTLSGIFTQASGGEGNDTINASFAGTNAALVTLDGGLGDDFLIGNSTVGVTNFMNGGEGNDNILFGGTRDRLIGSFGGNDTISYATGVNFIGVQSVPNIITDNLGSNFITGGNGTDVITTGAGDDILFGGPTNLVTPGVDGNDTLDAGDGNDTLLGGFGNDFLIGGSGNDSLGGGPGADTLIGGFGSDSFYYDNPGEGVAIGGTSPDQIGDFTAGVDKIVLNSRAFNLGNVDGPSRPGSQQFLVIDEGDYNGQGGINPSAPVLIYENRLNANDNTGRLLFDIDGSGPQAAVTLANLNGRPGLTVTDIVLI
;
A
#
# COMPACT_ATOMS: atom_id res chain seq x y z
N MET A 1 -29.24 -64.18 15.34
CA MET A 1 -27.75 -64.24 15.49
C MET A 1 -27.24 -65.32 14.58
N THR A 2 -26.50 -64.95 13.59
CA THR A 2 -25.94 -65.85 12.56
C THR A 2 -24.43 -65.68 12.58
N THR A 3 -23.68 -66.78 12.68
CA THR A 3 -22.23 -66.80 12.58
C THR A 3 -21.88 -67.61 11.35
N LEU A 4 -21.11 -67.05 10.43
CA LEU A 4 -20.62 -67.73 9.24
C LEU A 4 -19.31 -68.48 9.57
N SER A 5 -18.81 -69.33 8.66
CA SER A 5 -17.54 -70.03 8.84
C SER A 5 -16.37 -69.11 8.46
N ASP A 6 -15.14 -69.52 8.77
CA ASP A 6 -13.93 -68.78 8.41
C ASP A 6 -13.55 -68.89 6.92
N ASP A 7 -14.32 -69.64 6.11
CA ASP A 7 -14.19 -69.71 4.66
C ASP A 7 -15.04 -68.59 3.99
N PRO A 8 -14.69 -68.11 2.79
CA PRO A 8 -15.49 -67.13 2.08
C PRO A 8 -16.95 -67.55 1.93
N ASN A 9 -17.88 -66.71 2.39
CA ASN A 9 -19.32 -67.01 2.45
C ASN A 9 -20.13 -66.00 1.63
N GLN A 10 -21.36 -66.38 1.31
CA GLN A 10 -22.34 -65.46 0.73
C GLN A 10 -23.67 -65.54 1.50
N LEU A 11 -24.08 -64.47 2.15
CA LEU A 11 -25.33 -64.36 2.87
C LEU A 11 -26.17 -63.19 2.30
N ASP A 12 -27.28 -63.50 1.65
CA ASP A 12 -28.24 -62.50 1.17
C ASP A 12 -29.57 -62.67 1.92
N LEU A 13 -29.85 -61.74 2.84
CA LEU A 13 -31.06 -61.68 3.65
C LEU A 13 -32.20 -60.88 3.01
N ASN A 14 -32.08 -60.48 1.75
CA ASN A 14 -33.11 -59.72 1.04
C ASN A 14 -34.41 -60.50 0.77
N LEU A 15 -34.79 -61.40 1.63
CA LEU A 15 -36.04 -62.15 1.58
C LEU A 15 -37.11 -61.44 2.40
N PRO A 16 -38.39 -61.34 1.90
CA PRO A 16 -39.45 -60.70 2.62
C PRO A 16 -39.81 -61.43 3.91
N GLY A 17 -39.78 -60.72 5.05
CA GLY A 17 -40.23 -61.22 6.33
C GLY A 17 -39.17 -61.65 7.32
N LEU A 18 -37.87 -61.53 6.98
CA LEU A 18 -36.78 -61.65 7.94
C LEU A 18 -36.63 -60.37 8.74
N GLY A 19 -36.56 -60.46 10.07
CA GLY A 19 -36.38 -59.33 11.00
C GLY A 19 -34.93 -58.88 11.11
N PRO A 20 -34.65 -57.90 12.00
CA PRO A 20 -33.27 -57.46 12.24
C PRO A 20 -32.40 -58.63 12.78
N ASP A 21 -31.24 -58.82 12.20
CA ASP A 21 -30.33 -59.88 12.56
C ASP A 21 -28.98 -59.32 13.10
N THR A 22 -28.32 -60.10 13.95
CA THR A 22 -26.93 -59.92 14.29
C THR A 22 -26.12 -60.98 13.54
N ILE A 23 -25.16 -60.55 12.72
CA ILE A 23 -24.38 -61.39 11.82
C ILE A 23 -22.91 -61.21 12.14
N PHE A 24 -22.20 -62.31 12.26
CA PHE A 24 -20.74 -62.36 12.34
C PHE A 24 -20.27 -63.11 11.09
N ALA A 25 -19.55 -62.44 10.22
CA ALA A 25 -19.09 -63.02 8.97
C ALA A 25 -17.94 -64.01 9.20
N GLY A 26 -17.00 -63.67 10.05
CA GLY A 26 -15.88 -64.54 10.41
C GLY A 26 -14.58 -64.12 9.72
N ALA A 27 -13.69 -65.08 9.49
CA ALA A 27 -12.54 -64.87 8.64
C ALA A 27 -12.85 -65.34 7.21
N GLY A 28 -12.21 -64.72 6.20
CA GLY A 28 -12.42 -64.99 4.78
C GLY A 28 -13.28 -63.94 4.12
N ALA A 29 -12.98 -63.62 2.88
CA ALA A 29 -13.65 -62.56 2.12
C ALA A 29 -15.14 -62.87 1.92
N ASP A 30 -16.00 -62.29 2.72
CA ASP A 30 -17.42 -62.58 2.80
C ASP A 30 -18.31 -61.60 2.04
N PHE A 31 -19.45 -62.02 1.56
CA PHE A 31 -20.51 -61.15 1.06
C PHE A 31 -21.74 -61.26 1.98
N VAL A 32 -22.09 -60.15 2.63
CA VAL A 32 -23.26 -60.06 3.50
C VAL A 32 -24.20 -58.93 3.05
N ARG A 33 -25.49 -59.25 2.88
CA ARG A 33 -26.54 -58.27 2.56
C ARG A 33 -27.69 -58.36 3.57
N THR A 34 -28.05 -57.20 4.16
CA THR A 34 -29.11 -57.13 5.19
C THR A 34 -30.51 -57.24 4.59
N SER A 35 -31.50 -57.40 5.48
CA SER A 35 -32.92 -57.40 5.11
C SER A 35 -33.46 -55.98 4.92
N THR A 36 -34.54 -55.84 4.14
CA THR A 36 -35.22 -54.54 3.91
C THR A 36 -35.96 -54.00 5.14
N LEU A 37 -36.10 -54.76 6.22
CA LEU A 37 -36.78 -54.34 7.46
C LEU A 37 -35.87 -53.44 8.32
N GLY A 38 -34.56 -53.57 8.20
CA GLY A 38 -33.57 -52.75 8.90
C GLY A 38 -33.37 -53.10 10.37
N GLY A 39 -32.47 -52.37 11.02
CA GLY A 39 -32.05 -52.61 12.39
C GLY A 39 -31.07 -53.81 12.55
N SER A 40 -30.44 -54.24 11.50
CA SER A 40 -29.43 -55.31 11.50
C SER A 40 -28.08 -54.84 12.02
N LEU A 41 -27.34 -55.72 12.65
CA LEU A 41 -26.00 -55.53 13.15
C LEU A 41 -25.06 -56.52 12.48
N ILE A 42 -24.07 -56.05 11.73
CA ILE A 42 -23.11 -56.86 11.00
C ILE A 42 -21.70 -56.60 11.51
N PHE A 43 -20.93 -57.66 11.63
CA PHE A 43 -19.49 -57.64 11.90
C PHE A 43 -18.81 -58.48 10.80
N GLY A 44 -17.98 -57.86 9.97
CA GLY A 44 -17.15 -58.51 8.98
C GLY A 44 -16.09 -59.35 9.65
N GLN A 45 -15.31 -58.75 10.44
CA GLN A 45 -14.25 -59.25 11.33
C GLN A 45 -12.86 -59.24 10.67
N GLY A 46 -12.54 -60.05 9.71
CA GLY A 46 -11.25 -60.06 9.07
C GLY A 46 -11.26 -60.61 7.64
N ASP A 47 -10.23 -60.30 6.88
CA ASP A 47 -10.15 -60.39 5.42
C ASP A 47 -11.14 -59.43 4.70
N ASN A 48 -10.98 -59.23 3.41
CA ASN A 48 -11.68 -58.19 2.63
C ASN A 48 -13.16 -58.52 2.37
N ASP A 49 -14.06 -57.92 3.08
CA ASP A 49 -15.49 -58.21 3.06
C ASP A 49 -16.30 -57.26 2.11
N THR A 50 -17.45 -57.72 1.69
CA THR A 50 -18.44 -56.89 0.98
C THR A 50 -19.75 -56.87 1.76
N LEU A 51 -20.04 -55.74 2.40
CA LEU A 51 -21.13 -55.60 3.35
C LEU A 51 -22.17 -54.60 2.84
N VAL A 52 -23.43 -55.03 2.64
CA VAL A 52 -24.48 -54.20 2.02
C VAL A 52 -25.66 -54.05 2.98
N SER A 53 -25.91 -52.82 3.41
CA SER A 53 -27.12 -52.42 4.14
C SER A 53 -28.24 -52.07 3.16
N VAL A 54 -29.39 -52.71 3.24
CA VAL A 54 -30.60 -52.39 2.48
C VAL A 54 -31.77 -51.94 3.31
N GLY A 55 -31.68 -52.08 4.62
CA GLY A 55 -32.68 -51.64 5.58
C GLY A 55 -32.32 -50.33 6.30
N PRO A 56 -33.29 -49.60 6.86
CA PRO A 56 -33.00 -48.46 7.71
C PRO A 56 -32.47 -48.88 9.10
N ASN A 57 -31.61 -48.02 9.70
CA ASN A 57 -31.04 -48.22 11.04
C ASN A 57 -30.15 -49.47 11.17
N ASP A 58 -29.53 -49.89 10.08
CA ASP A 58 -28.47 -50.91 10.12
C ASP A 58 -27.19 -50.33 10.67
N THR A 59 -26.41 -51.17 11.39
CA THR A 59 -25.06 -50.86 11.82
C THR A 59 -24.12 -51.92 11.25
N ILE A 60 -23.05 -51.49 10.60
CA ILE A 60 -22.05 -52.34 9.98
C ILE A 60 -20.68 -51.98 10.54
N TYR A 61 -19.93 -52.98 10.91
CA TYR A 61 -18.50 -52.94 11.22
C TYR A 61 -17.80 -53.79 10.18
N GLY A 62 -16.84 -53.22 9.45
CA GLY A 62 -15.99 -53.93 8.51
C GLY A 62 -15.10 -54.91 9.25
N GLY A 63 -14.13 -54.41 9.94
CA GLY A 63 -13.26 -55.18 10.80
C GLY A 63 -11.80 -54.90 10.52
N GLU A 64 -11.01 -55.91 10.30
CA GLU A 64 -9.62 -55.78 9.87
C GLU A 64 -9.56 -56.00 8.34
N ASP A 65 -8.54 -55.42 7.68
CA ASP A 65 -8.31 -55.52 6.23
C ASP A 65 -9.26 -54.63 5.38
N GLU A 66 -9.12 -54.65 4.04
CA GLU A 66 -9.78 -53.74 3.10
C GLU A 66 -11.24 -54.12 2.82
N ASP A 67 -12.20 -53.41 3.37
CA ASP A 67 -13.63 -53.71 3.26
C ASP A 67 -14.38 -52.85 2.25
N SER A 68 -15.44 -53.38 1.68
CA SER A 68 -16.39 -52.63 0.83
C SER A 68 -17.77 -52.58 1.48
N ILE A 69 -18.11 -51.42 2.05
CA ILE A 69 -19.35 -51.19 2.81
C ILE A 69 -20.28 -50.26 2.03
N ARG A 70 -21.53 -50.69 1.84
CA ARG A 70 -22.51 -49.87 1.11
C ARG A 70 -23.85 -49.81 1.82
N SER A 71 -24.38 -48.58 1.99
CA SER A 71 -25.75 -48.37 2.51
C SER A 71 -26.68 -47.85 1.42
N GLN A 72 -27.85 -48.49 1.25
CA GLN A 72 -28.87 -48.12 0.26
C GLN A 72 -30.05 -47.35 0.86
N ARG A 73 -30.19 -47.29 2.18
CA ARG A 73 -31.31 -46.62 2.86
C ARG A 73 -30.89 -45.93 4.14
N THR A 74 -31.67 -44.94 4.55
CA THR A 74 -31.46 -44.13 5.75
C THR A 74 -32.23 -44.63 6.97
N PRO A 75 -31.73 -44.26 8.16
CA PRO A 75 -30.34 -43.96 8.49
C PRO A 75 -29.50 -45.23 8.61
N ALA A 76 -28.18 -45.11 8.39
CA ALA A 76 -27.23 -46.21 8.63
C ALA A 76 -26.02 -45.70 9.45
N LEU A 77 -25.37 -46.61 10.15
CA LEU A 77 -24.13 -46.36 10.86
C LEU A 77 -23.09 -47.36 10.35
N LEU A 78 -22.01 -46.85 9.75
CA LEU A 78 -21.04 -47.66 9.02
C LEU A 78 -19.64 -47.39 9.58
N PHE A 79 -18.91 -48.44 9.90
CA PHE A 79 -17.54 -48.41 10.40
C PHE A 79 -16.68 -49.28 9.48
N GLY A 80 -15.55 -48.74 8.99
CA GLY A 80 -14.51 -49.51 8.32
C GLY A 80 -13.74 -50.33 9.36
N ASP A 81 -13.34 -49.67 10.40
CA ASP A 81 -12.50 -50.12 11.53
C ASP A 81 -11.01 -50.12 11.14
N GLY A 82 -10.42 -51.13 10.55
CA GLY A 82 -9.00 -51.15 10.22
C GLY A 82 -8.71 -51.72 8.83
N GLY A 83 -7.87 -51.05 8.06
CA GLY A 83 -7.58 -51.35 6.68
C GLY A 83 -7.97 -50.18 5.77
N ASN A 84 -7.73 -50.27 4.47
CA ASN A 84 -8.08 -49.22 3.55
C ASN A 84 -9.49 -49.50 2.97
N ASP A 85 -10.49 -48.91 3.59
CA ASP A 85 -11.89 -49.23 3.35
C ASP A 85 -12.56 -48.40 2.26
N THR A 86 -13.59 -48.96 1.64
CA THR A 86 -14.48 -48.25 0.73
C THR A 86 -15.90 -48.21 1.29
N ILE A 87 -16.33 -47.04 1.77
CA ILE A 87 -17.64 -46.86 2.41
C ILE A 87 -18.53 -45.92 1.59
N VAL A 88 -19.65 -46.42 1.06
CA VAL A 88 -20.56 -45.63 0.20
C VAL A 88 -21.96 -45.59 0.80
N ALA A 89 -22.44 -44.38 1.09
CA ALA A 89 -23.81 -44.13 1.53
C ALA A 89 -24.67 -43.54 0.40
N GLU A 90 -25.68 -44.30 -0.08
CA GLU A 90 -26.64 -43.81 -1.06
C GLU A 90 -27.76 -42.95 -0.45
N ALA A 91 -27.82 -42.88 0.87
CA ALA A 91 -28.77 -42.09 1.63
C ALA A 91 -28.09 -41.59 2.92
N ARG A 92 -28.80 -40.83 3.75
CA ARG A 92 -28.25 -40.27 4.98
C ARG A 92 -27.62 -41.35 5.86
N ALA A 93 -26.35 -41.14 6.22
CA ALA A 93 -25.61 -42.06 7.07
C ALA A 93 -24.56 -41.33 7.94
N THR A 94 -24.04 -42.06 8.93
CA THR A 94 -22.79 -41.71 9.61
C THR A 94 -21.74 -42.73 9.23
N LEU A 95 -20.60 -42.27 8.72
CA LEU A 95 -19.51 -43.08 8.23
C LEU A 95 -18.28 -42.83 9.11
N TYR A 96 -17.60 -43.87 9.47
CA TYR A 96 -16.29 -43.86 10.13
C TYR A 96 -15.34 -44.72 9.29
N GLY A 97 -14.26 -44.12 8.78
CA GLY A 97 -13.16 -44.87 8.13
C GLY A 97 -12.52 -45.81 9.11
N GLY A 98 -11.58 -45.33 9.85
CA GLY A 98 -10.94 -46.09 10.92
C GLY A 98 -9.42 -45.92 10.95
N GLU A 99 -8.69 -47.01 10.91
CA GLU A 99 -7.25 -47.01 10.69
C GLU A 99 -6.98 -47.38 9.23
N GLY A 100 -6.22 -46.54 8.50
CA GLY A 100 -5.87 -46.79 7.10
C GLY A 100 -6.38 -45.70 6.15
N ASP A 101 -6.00 -45.79 4.88
CA ASP A 101 -6.34 -44.79 3.90
C ASP A 101 -7.71 -45.11 3.28
N ASP A 102 -8.75 -44.42 3.76
CA ASP A 102 -10.14 -44.77 3.49
C ASP A 102 -10.77 -43.96 2.36
N PHE A 103 -11.75 -44.56 1.68
CA PHE A 103 -12.60 -43.87 0.74
C PHE A 103 -14.05 -43.81 1.24
N LEU A 104 -14.52 -42.61 1.65
CA LEU A 104 -15.85 -42.39 2.18
C LEU A 104 -16.67 -41.56 1.20
N GLN A 105 -17.85 -42.03 0.77
CA GLN A 105 -18.71 -41.33 -0.16
C GLN A 105 -20.17 -41.22 0.31
N GLY A 106 -20.67 -40.00 0.46
CA GLY A 106 -22.10 -39.69 0.54
C GLY A 106 -22.69 -39.36 -0.83
N THR A 107 -23.98 -39.55 -1.04
CA THR A 107 -24.58 -39.29 -2.38
C THR A 107 -25.65 -38.20 -2.42
N VAL A 108 -26.74 -38.27 -1.65
CA VAL A 108 -27.91 -37.39 -1.85
C VAL A 108 -28.47 -36.70 -0.61
N GLU A 109 -28.13 -37.12 0.59
CA GLU A 109 -28.64 -36.55 1.83
C GLU A 109 -27.49 -36.09 2.72
N ALA A 110 -27.79 -35.32 3.77
CA ALA A 110 -26.81 -34.86 4.73
C ALA A 110 -26.11 -36.01 5.44
N ASN A 111 -24.81 -36.13 5.29
CA ASN A 111 -23.98 -37.16 5.89
C ASN A 111 -23.04 -36.59 6.94
N LEU A 112 -22.64 -37.45 7.87
CA LEU A 112 -21.60 -37.17 8.84
C LEU A 112 -20.49 -38.22 8.61
N MET A 113 -19.29 -37.73 8.29
CA MET A 113 -18.16 -38.60 7.93
C MET A 113 -16.94 -38.26 8.78
N PHE A 114 -16.24 -39.31 9.19
CA PHE A 114 -14.98 -39.23 9.93
C PHE A 114 -13.98 -40.16 9.24
N GLY A 115 -12.86 -39.62 8.76
CA GLY A 115 -11.74 -40.40 8.25
C GLY A 115 -11.06 -41.16 9.40
N ASN A 116 -10.58 -40.48 10.37
CA ASN A 116 -9.88 -40.82 11.60
C ASN A 116 -8.36 -40.96 11.43
N GLU A 117 -7.76 -42.11 11.17
CA GLU A 117 -6.31 -42.26 11.01
C GLU A 117 -5.96 -42.76 9.60
N GLY A 118 -5.16 -42.03 8.84
CA GLY A 118 -4.74 -42.38 7.49
C GLY A 118 -4.87 -41.22 6.53
N GLU A 119 -4.50 -41.41 5.26
CA GLU A 119 -4.69 -40.44 4.21
C GLU A 119 -6.05 -40.68 3.52
N ASP A 120 -7.09 -40.01 4.03
CA ASP A 120 -8.47 -40.32 3.67
C ASP A 120 -8.96 -39.52 2.45
N THR A 121 -9.84 -40.14 1.67
CA THR A 121 -10.58 -39.46 0.62
C THR A 121 -12.07 -39.42 0.95
N MET A 122 -12.60 -38.23 1.21
CA MET A 122 -14.00 -38.04 1.61
C MET A 122 -14.76 -37.20 0.61
N LEU A 123 -15.84 -37.74 0.08
CA LEU A 123 -16.69 -37.09 -0.91
C LEU A 123 -18.10 -36.89 -0.37
N GLY A 124 -18.49 -35.64 -0.09
CA GLY A 124 -19.86 -35.29 0.23
C GLY A 124 -20.81 -35.45 -0.96
N GLY A 125 -22.10 -35.57 -0.70
CA GLY A 125 -23.14 -35.72 -1.71
C GLY A 125 -23.54 -34.40 -2.37
N ALA A 126 -24.35 -34.48 -3.43
CA ALA A 126 -24.84 -33.30 -4.15
C ALA A 126 -25.86 -32.44 -3.36
N GLN A 127 -26.25 -32.86 -2.16
CA GLN A 127 -27.22 -32.18 -1.32
C GLN A 127 -26.56 -31.60 -0.05
N ARG A 128 -27.25 -30.77 0.65
CA ARG A 128 -26.80 -29.81 1.65
C ARG A 128 -26.51 -30.42 3.02
N ARG A 129 -25.55 -29.83 3.75
CA ARG A 129 -25.27 -30.01 5.17
C ARG A 129 -24.51 -31.30 5.52
N ASP A 130 -23.58 -31.64 4.67
CA ASP A 130 -22.59 -32.65 5.05
C ASP A 130 -21.63 -32.08 6.08
N SER A 131 -21.15 -32.93 6.97
CA SER A 131 -20.08 -32.62 7.91
C SER A 131 -19.01 -33.68 7.77
N LEU A 132 -17.82 -33.29 7.31
CA LEU A 132 -16.71 -34.16 7.02
C LEU A 132 -15.51 -33.74 7.89
N TYR A 133 -14.92 -34.72 8.54
CA TYR A 133 -13.75 -34.59 9.42
C TYR A 133 -12.67 -35.57 8.96
N GLY A 134 -11.53 -35.04 8.52
CA GLY A 134 -10.39 -35.86 8.08
C GLY A 134 -9.85 -36.69 9.20
N GLY A 135 -9.16 -36.06 10.11
CA GLY A 135 -8.64 -36.71 11.28
C GLY A 135 -7.13 -36.61 11.40
N LYS A 136 -6.39 -37.68 11.23
CA LYS A 136 -4.95 -37.68 11.19
C LYS A 136 -4.48 -38.18 9.86
N GLY A 137 -3.60 -37.46 9.21
CA GLY A 137 -3.05 -37.80 7.91
C GLY A 137 -3.36 -36.69 6.90
N ASN A 138 -2.89 -36.83 5.70
CA ASN A 138 -3.07 -35.85 4.65
C ASN A 138 -4.36 -36.15 3.87
N ASP A 139 -5.46 -35.52 4.25
CA ASP A 139 -6.79 -35.90 3.81
C ASP A 139 -7.24 -35.10 2.54
N ALA A 140 -8.05 -35.75 1.72
CA ALA A 140 -8.71 -35.13 0.58
C ALA A 140 -10.23 -35.04 0.81
N ILE A 141 -10.73 -33.84 1.12
CA ILE A 141 -12.11 -33.63 1.54
C ILE A 141 -12.84 -32.74 0.53
N GLY A 142 -13.95 -33.20 -0.05
CA GLY A 142 -14.64 -32.42 -1.07
C GLY A 142 -15.99 -32.96 -1.51
N PHE A 143 -16.44 -32.50 -2.68
CA PHE A 143 -17.73 -32.87 -3.28
C PHE A 143 -17.55 -33.39 -4.71
N PHE A 144 -18.21 -34.51 -5.02
CA PHE A 144 -18.17 -35.16 -6.32
C PHE A 144 -19.45 -34.88 -7.11
N ILE A 145 -19.33 -34.65 -8.43
CA ILE A 145 -20.46 -34.74 -9.37
C ILE A 145 -20.23 -35.86 -10.36
N ALA A 146 -21.13 -36.84 -10.31
CA ALA A 146 -21.28 -37.80 -11.39
C ALA A 146 -22.00 -37.12 -12.56
N ASP A 147 -21.40 -37.23 -13.74
CA ASP A 147 -21.94 -36.94 -15.08
C ASP A 147 -21.71 -35.56 -15.73
N GLY A 148 -20.69 -35.49 -16.56
CA GLY A 148 -20.68 -34.75 -17.83
C GLY A 148 -20.60 -33.24 -17.80
N GLY A 149 -20.37 -32.62 -16.69
CA GLY A 149 -20.24 -31.16 -16.53
C GLY A 149 -18.79 -30.70 -16.33
N ASN A 150 -18.51 -29.44 -16.53
CA ASN A 150 -17.21 -28.83 -16.41
C ASN A 150 -16.52 -29.17 -15.09
N ASN A 151 -15.42 -29.88 -15.19
CA ASN A 151 -14.61 -30.25 -14.02
C ASN A 151 -13.57 -29.17 -13.75
N LEU A 152 -13.43 -28.73 -12.52
CA LEU A 152 -12.24 -28.04 -12.04
C LEU A 152 -11.14 -29.08 -11.87
N SER A 153 -10.03 -28.94 -12.59
CA SER A 153 -8.85 -29.77 -12.37
C SER A 153 -8.01 -29.13 -11.27
N LEU A 154 -7.99 -29.73 -10.11
CA LEU A 154 -7.13 -29.35 -8.99
C LEU A 154 -5.72 -29.95 -9.13
N PRO A 155 -4.71 -29.40 -8.46
CA PRO A 155 -3.42 -30.06 -8.31
C PRO A 155 -3.62 -31.48 -7.73
N GLY A 156 -2.96 -32.47 -8.30
CA GLY A 156 -3.17 -33.90 -7.94
C GLY A 156 -4.16 -34.64 -8.83
N GLY A 157 -4.87 -33.96 -9.77
CA GLY A 157 -5.75 -34.61 -10.74
C GLY A 157 -7.16 -34.91 -10.25
N LEU A 158 -7.53 -34.45 -9.07
CA LEU A 158 -8.90 -34.54 -8.57
C LEU A 158 -9.83 -33.63 -9.39
N ALA A 159 -10.86 -34.19 -9.99
CA ALA A 159 -11.84 -33.45 -10.79
C ALA A 159 -13.09 -33.20 -9.94
N VAL A 160 -13.29 -31.92 -9.55
CA VAL A 160 -14.48 -31.51 -8.80
C VAL A 160 -15.51 -30.96 -9.78
N GLY A 161 -16.68 -31.55 -9.78
CA GLY A 161 -17.79 -31.07 -10.60
C GLY A 161 -18.75 -30.17 -9.82
N PHE A 162 -19.48 -29.30 -10.53
CA PHE A 162 -20.36 -28.29 -9.93
C PHE A 162 -21.82 -28.71 -9.95
N ALA A 163 -22.45 -28.81 -8.80
CA ALA A 163 -23.90 -28.90 -8.69
C ALA A 163 -24.45 -28.16 -7.46
N GLY A 164 -25.19 -27.14 -7.72
CA GLY A 164 -26.21 -26.62 -6.80
C GLY A 164 -25.82 -25.39 -5.99
N ASN A 165 -26.61 -24.35 -6.17
CA ASN A 165 -26.42 -23.01 -5.61
C ASN A 165 -26.79 -22.83 -4.12
N GLU A 166 -27.08 -23.85 -3.36
CA GLU A 166 -27.57 -23.68 -2.00
C GLU A 166 -27.11 -24.82 -1.08
N GLY A 167 -25.91 -24.70 -0.51
CA GLY A 167 -25.41 -25.57 0.54
C GLY A 167 -24.96 -24.78 1.76
N SER A 168 -24.62 -25.47 2.81
CA SER A 168 -23.78 -25.00 3.90
C SER A 168 -23.19 -26.27 4.51
N ASN A 169 -22.02 -26.64 4.03
CA ASN A 169 -21.31 -27.82 4.50
C ASN A 169 -20.28 -27.40 5.53
N TYR A 170 -19.89 -28.34 6.35
CA TYR A 170 -18.80 -28.19 7.29
C TYR A 170 -17.74 -29.23 6.95
N LEU A 171 -16.53 -28.77 6.61
CA LEU A 171 -15.40 -29.62 6.21
C LEU A 171 -14.21 -29.25 7.05
N ARG A 172 -13.50 -30.24 7.55
CA ARG A 172 -12.34 -30.05 8.41
C ARG A 172 -11.29 -31.11 8.17
N GLY A 173 -10.04 -30.68 7.90
CA GLY A 173 -8.88 -31.55 7.75
C GLY A 173 -8.47 -32.20 9.07
N ASP A 174 -8.25 -31.43 10.08
CA ASP A 174 -7.78 -31.77 11.44
C ASP A 174 -6.25 -31.83 11.55
N LEU A 175 -5.56 -32.92 11.29
CA LEU A 175 -4.12 -33.08 11.44
C LEU A 175 -3.50 -33.66 10.18
N GLY A 176 -2.58 -32.95 9.56
CA GLY A 176 -1.87 -33.36 8.35
C GLY A 176 -1.94 -32.24 7.31
N ASP A 177 -1.33 -32.47 6.18
CA ASP A 177 -1.38 -31.51 5.06
C ASP A 177 -2.61 -31.84 4.19
N ASP A 178 -3.73 -31.16 4.43
CA ASP A 178 -5.03 -31.53 3.91
C ASP A 178 -5.43 -30.78 2.63
N LEU A 179 -6.24 -31.41 1.80
CA LEU A 179 -6.91 -30.78 0.66
C LEU A 179 -8.42 -30.67 0.92
N VAL A 180 -8.93 -29.48 1.17
CA VAL A 180 -10.33 -29.23 1.52
C VAL A 180 -11.03 -28.39 0.45
N VAL A 181 -12.10 -28.91 -0.18
CA VAL A 181 -12.79 -28.28 -1.31
C VAL A 181 -14.27 -28.07 -1.04
N GLY A 182 -14.69 -26.82 -0.85
CA GLY A 182 -16.09 -26.38 -0.72
C GLY A 182 -16.63 -25.84 -2.03
N ILE A 183 -17.74 -26.37 -2.52
CA ILE A 183 -18.35 -25.97 -3.80
C ILE A 183 -19.69 -25.24 -3.67
N ASN A 184 -20.26 -25.19 -2.49
CA ASN A 184 -21.57 -24.61 -2.26
C ASN A 184 -21.45 -23.24 -1.55
N GLN A 185 -22.49 -22.42 -1.68
CA GLN A 185 -22.56 -21.18 -0.92
C GLN A 185 -22.63 -21.44 0.58
N ARG A 186 -21.89 -20.66 1.36
CA ARG A 186 -21.85 -20.74 2.83
C ARG A 186 -21.23 -22.03 3.36
N ASP A 187 -20.34 -22.64 2.60
CA ASP A 187 -19.50 -23.71 3.14
C ASP A 187 -18.54 -23.15 4.17
N THR A 188 -18.21 -23.96 5.17
CA THR A 188 -17.26 -23.67 6.21
C THR A 188 -16.14 -24.70 6.14
N LEU A 189 -14.93 -24.25 5.88
CA LEU A 189 -13.74 -25.07 5.66
C LEU A 189 -12.70 -24.71 6.72
N PHE A 190 -12.14 -25.73 7.33
CA PHE A 190 -10.99 -25.63 8.22
C PHE A 190 -9.89 -26.57 7.73
N GLY A 191 -8.65 -26.09 7.68
CA GLY A 191 -7.47 -26.92 7.49
C GLY A 191 -7.19 -27.69 8.76
N GLY A 192 -6.64 -27.05 9.72
CA GLY A 192 -6.39 -27.60 11.03
C GLY A 192 -4.95 -27.40 11.45
N LYS A 193 -4.17 -28.46 11.48
CA LYS A 193 -2.75 -28.39 11.74
C LYS A 193 -1.97 -29.13 10.67
N GLY A 194 -1.08 -28.44 10.01
CA GLY A 194 -0.31 -28.86 8.85
C GLY A 194 -0.45 -27.84 7.74
N ASN A 195 0.26 -28.04 6.65
CA ASN A 195 0.24 -27.11 5.51
C ASN A 195 -0.92 -27.46 4.59
N ASP A 196 -2.05 -26.81 4.80
CA ASP A 196 -3.33 -27.16 4.17
C ASP A 196 -3.57 -26.41 2.85
N THR A 197 -4.42 -26.98 2.01
CA THR A 197 -4.87 -26.32 0.79
C THR A 197 -6.40 -26.28 0.73
N LEU A 198 -6.99 -25.07 0.84
CA LEU A 198 -8.42 -24.85 0.91
C LEU A 198 -8.95 -24.15 -0.33
N TYR A 199 -9.94 -24.72 -1.01
CA TYR A 199 -10.62 -24.12 -2.16
C TYR A 199 -12.08 -23.80 -1.85
N GLY A 200 -12.43 -22.51 -1.88
CA GLY A 200 -13.82 -22.04 -1.86
C GLY A 200 -14.28 -21.66 -3.26
N VAL A 201 -15.32 -22.34 -3.77
CA VAL A 201 -15.79 -22.16 -5.14
C VAL A 201 -17.06 -21.32 -5.23
N ALA A 202 -17.65 -20.93 -4.12
CA ALA A 202 -18.90 -20.17 -4.08
C ALA A 202 -18.90 -19.05 -3.04
N SER A 203 -19.81 -18.08 -3.22
CA SER A 203 -19.92 -16.89 -2.38
C SER A 203 -20.33 -17.18 -0.94
N SER A 204 -19.92 -16.30 -0.04
CA SER A 204 -20.25 -16.32 1.39
C SER A 204 -19.69 -17.54 2.14
N SER A 205 -18.63 -18.16 1.65
CA SER A 205 -17.93 -19.24 2.33
C SER A 205 -16.98 -18.68 3.40
N TYR A 206 -16.62 -19.53 4.34
CA TYR A 206 -15.63 -19.26 5.39
C TYR A 206 -14.52 -20.31 5.27
N LEU A 207 -13.29 -19.84 5.12
CA LEU A 207 -12.09 -20.68 5.04
C LEU A 207 -11.14 -20.25 6.16
N SER A 208 -10.62 -21.22 6.90
CA SER A 208 -9.58 -21.01 7.91
C SER A 208 -8.48 -22.06 7.73
N GLY A 209 -7.23 -21.61 7.60
CA GLY A 209 -6.06 -22.50 7.57
C GLY A 209 -5.81 -23.08 8.96
N ASP A 210 -5.87 -22.27 9.98
CA ASP A 210 -5.67 -22.47 11.40
C ASP A 210 -4.17 -22.43 11.80
N LEU A 211 -3.36 -23.44 11.58
CA LEU A 211 -1.95 -23.50 12.00
C LEU A 211 -1.03 -24.07 10.92
N ASP A 212 0.20 -23.57 10.88
CA ASP A 212 1.25 -23.88 9.91
C ASP A 212 1.01 -23.17 8.55
N ASP A 213 1.79 -23.40 7.50
CA ASP A 213 1.79 -22.61 6.27
C ASP A 213 0.70 -23.05 5.29
N ASP A 214 -0.36 -22.27 5.12
CA ASP A 214 -1.58 -22.65 4.40
C ASP A 214 -1.76 -21.97 3.03
N ILE A 215 -2.54 -22.59 2.16
CA ILE A 215 -2.96 -22.03 0.87
C ILE A 215 -4.49 -21.94 0.80
N LEU A 216 -5.03 -20.74 0.85
CA LEU A 216 -6.47 -20.46 0.77
C LEU A 216 -6.81 -19.79 -0.55
N VAL A 217 -7.68 -20.40 -1.34
CA VAL A 217 -8.03 -19.92 -2.68
C VAL A 217 -9.54 -19.82 -2.84
N ILE A 218 -10.03 -18.64 -3.24
CA ILE A 218 -11.38 -18.54 -3.79
C ILE A 218 -11.31 -18.50 -5.32
N THR A 219 -12.14 -19.29 -5.95
CA THR A 219 -12.12 -19.45 -7.42
C THR A 219 -13.52 -19.38 -8.01
N ASN A 220 -13.62 -18.79 -9.20
CA ASN A 220 -14.88 -18.65 -9.93
C ASN A 220 -15.20 -19.89 -10.74
N THR A 221 -16.49 -20.27 -10.75
CA THR A 221 -16.98 -21.22 -11.73
C THR A 221 -17.31 -20.50 -13.03
N THR A 222 -16.59 -20.80 -14.11
CA THR A 222 -17.03 -20.42 -15.45
C THR A 222 -18.07 -21.40 -15.93
N GLN A 223 -19.36 -21.03 -15.93
CA GLN A 223 -20.38 -21.82 -16.62
C GLN A 223 -20.36 -21.47 -18.12
N THR A 224 -19.93 -22.40 -18.95
CA THR A 224 -20.21 -22.33 -20.38
C THR A 224 -21.60 -22.89 -20.62
N SER A 225 -22.57 -22.03 -20.85
CA SER A 225 -23.88 -22.49 -21.36
C SER A 225 -23.70 -23.05 -22.75
N PRO A 226 -24.20 -24.29 -23.07
CA PRO A 226 -24.12 -24.84 -24.40
C PRO A 226 -24.95 -24.08 -25.47
N PHE A 227 -25.72 -23.07 -25.06
CA PHE A 227 -26.59 -22.27 -25.93
C PHE A 227 -26.24 -20.79 -26.02
N ALA A 228 -25.19 -20.32 -25.35
CA ALA A 228 -24.75 -18.94 -25.45
C ALA A 228 -23.23 -18.86 -25.52
N SER A 229 -22.72 -18.12 -26.50
CA SER A 229 -21.30 -17.76 -26.60
C SER A 229 -20.85 -16.74 -25.51
N THR A 230 -21.59 -16.60 -24.43
CA THR A 230 -21.35 -15.67 -23.36
C THR A 230 -20.82 -16.43 -22.16
N VAL A 231 -19.56 -16.20 -21.82
CA VAL A 231 -18.96 -16.62 -20.54
C VAL A 231 -19.59 -15.76 -19.44
N ILE A 232 -20.41 -16.36 -18.59
CA ILE A 232 -20.95 -15.69 -17.42
C ILE A 232 -19.99 -16.03 -16.27
N THR A 233 -19.20 -15.06 -15.87
CA THR A 233 -18.40 -15.14 -14.65
C THR A 233 -19.31 -14.77 -13.49
N ILE A 234 -19.52 -15.70 -12.56
CA ILE A 234 -20.26 -15.41 -11.31
C ILE A 234 -19.23 -14.87 -10.32
N GLY A 235 -19.39 -13.61 -9.91
CA GLY A 235 -18.54 -13.00 -8.91
C GLY A 235 -18.67 -13.72 -7.57
N ILE A 236 -17.54 -13.91 -6.87
CA ILE A 236 -17.52 -14.40 -5.51
C ILE A 236 -17.57 -13.20 -4.56
N GLU A 237 -18.56 -13.17 -3.70
CA GLU A 237 -18.79 -12.08 -2.77
C GLU A 237 -18.90 -12.57 -1.33
N ARG A 238 -18.40 -11.75 -0.37
CA ARG A 238 -18.56 -11.95 1.08
C ARG A 238 -18.00 -13.26 1.60
N THR A 239 -16.89 -13.67 1.04
CA THR A 239 -16.13 -14.83 1.52
C THR A 239 -15.08 -14.35 2.51
N THR A 240 -14.85 -15.14 3.55
CA THR A 240 -13.83 -14.89 4.57
C THR A 240 -12.73 -15.94 4.44
N LEU A 241 -11.49 -15.49 4.38
CA LEU A 241 -10.29 -16.32 4.39
C LEU A 241 -9.44 -15.87 5.59
N LEU A 242 -9.12 -16.81 6.45
CA LEU A 242 -8.21 -16.61 7.58
C LEU A 242 -7.04 -17.58 7.41
N GLY A 243 -5.81 -17.08 7.32
CA GLY A 243 -4.59 -17.89 7.32
C GLY A 243 -4.44 -18.57 8.66
N GLY A 244 -4.16 -17.79 9.65
CA GLY A 244 -4.07 -18.25 11.03
C GLY A 244 -2.68 -18.07 11.59
N GLY A 245 -1.90 -19.12 11.71
CA GLY A 245 -0.51 -19.01 12.14
C GLY A 245 0.41 -19.84 11.27
N GLY A 246 1.38 -19.20 10.67
CA GLY A 246 2.27 -19.74 9.66
C GLY A 246 2.49 -18.71 8.56
N ASN A 247 3.17 -19.07 7.47
CA ASN A 247 3.34 -18.17 6.34
C ASN A 247 2.33 -18.55 5.26
N ASP A 248 1.19 -17.89 5.27
CA ASP A 248 0.02 -18.30 4.52
C ASP A 248 -0.05 -17.66 3.12
N SER A 249 -0.80 -18.27 2.24
CA SER A 249 -1.06 -17.75 0.90
C SER A 249 -2.56 -17.66 0.61
N LEU A 250 -3.11 -16.44 0.60
CA LEU A 250 -4.54 -16.15 0.43
C LEU A 250 -4.80 -15.54 -0.94
N TYR A 251 -5.61 -16.20 -1.76
CA TYR A 251 -5.88 -15.78 -3.13
C TYR A 251 -7.37 -15.51 -3.38
N GLY A 252 -7.67 -14.29 -3.80
CA GLY A 252 -8.99 -13.91 -4.30
C GLY A 252 -9.32 -14.52 -5.68
N ALA A 253 -10.58 -14.44 -6.08
CA ALA A 253 -11.03 -15.01 -7.34
C ALA A 253 -10.56 -14.20 -8.56
N ILE A 254 -9.83 -14.84 -9.47
CA ILE A 254 -9.38 -14.24 -10.74
C ILE A 254 -10.60 -14.00 -11.66
N GLY A 255 -10.78 -12.76 -12.13
CA GLY A 255 -11.86 -12.40 -13.06
C GLY A 255 -13.19 -12.06 -12.39
N ASP A 256 -13.17 -11.81 -11.09
CA ASP A 256 -14.33 -11.26 -10.40
C ASP A 256 -14.53 -9.79 -10.78
N PHE A 257 -15.57 -9.51 -11.54
CA PHE A 257 -15.95 -8.16 -11.97
C PHE A 257 -17.04 -7.54 -11.08
N GLY A 258 -17.34 -8.16 -9.95
CA GLY A 258 -18.35 -7.71 -9.00
C GLY A 258 -17.79 -6.91 -7.81
N SER A 259 -18.66 -6.51 -6.92
CA SER A 259 -18.28 -6.03 -5.59
C SER A 259 -17.94 -7.24 -4.71
N GLY A 260 -16.66 -7.59 -4.59
CA GLY A 260 -16.20 -8.76 -3.82
C GLY A 260 -16.67 -8.71 -2.38
N ARG A 261 -16.27 -7.67 -1.65
CA ARG A 261 -16.49 -7.55 -0.19
C ARG A 261 -16.02 -8.79 0.55
N ASN A 262 -14.93 -9.36 0.04
CA ASN A 262 -14.29 -10.48 0.68
C ASN A 262 -13.37 -9.96 1.79
N PHE A 263 -13.15 -10.77 2.79
CA PHE A 263 -12.27 -10.48 3.91
C PHE A 263 -11.15 -11.50 3.93
N PHE A 264 -9.92 -11.01 3.94
CA PHE A 264 -8.68 -11.79 4.01
C PHE A 264 -7.91 -11.33 5.25
N ASP A 265 -7.42 -12.27 6.02
CA ASP A 265 -6.63 -12.05 7.21
C ASP A 265 -5.51 -13.09 7.21
N GLY A 266 -4.26 -12.66 7.07
CA GLY A 266 -3.08 -13.53 7.09
C GLY A 266 -2.94 -14.16 8.47
N GLY A 267 -2.79 -13.36 9.48
CA GLY A 267 -2.68 -13.80 10.87
C GLY A 267 -1.29 -13.59 11.46
N ASP A 268 -0.70 -14.65 12.05
CA ASP A 268 0.67 -14.63 12.55
C ASP A 268 1.61 -15.26 11.50
N GLY A 269 2.59 -14.56 11.01
CA GLY A 269 3.57 -15.07 10.05
C GLY A 269 3.79 -14.14 8.87
N ASN A 270 4.63 -14.54 7.92
CA ASN A 270 4.91 -13.74 6.74
C ASN A 270 4.00 -14.16 5.59
N ASP A 271 2.89 -13.45 5.42
CA ASP A 271 1.79 -13.86 4.58
C ASP A 271 1.83 -13.29 3.16
N THR A 272 1.16 -13.94 2.24
CA THR A 272 0.96 -13.45 0.88
C THR A 272 -0.52 -13.34 0.57
N ILE A 273 -1.05 -12.12 0.42
CA ILE A 273 -2.47 -11.88 0.14
C ILE A 273 -2.64 -11.23 -1.24
N ARG A 274 -3.46 -11.84 -2.10
CA ARG A 274 -3.77 -11.31 -3.42
C ARG A 274 -5.27 -11.15 -3.64
N VAL A 275 -5.72 -9.90 -3.67
CA VAL A 275 -7.12 -9.56 -3.95
C VAL A 275 -7.32 -9.17 -5.42
N PHE A 276 -8.41 -9.58 -6.03
CA PHE A 276 -8.71 -9.32 -7.44
C PHE A 276 -10.04 -8.61 -7.67
N ALA A 277 -10.90 -8.55 -6.66
CA ALA A 277 -12.20 -7.90 -6.74
C ALA A 277 -12.16 -6.46 -6.18
N THR A 278 -13.32 -5.85 -6.06
CA THR A 278 -13.48 -4.50 -5.51
C THR A 278 -14.16 -4.54 -4.15
N GLN A 279 -13.82 -3.61 -3.26
CA GLN A 279 -14.35 -3.52 -1.90
C GLN A 279 -13.93 -4.71 -1.00
N ASP A 280 -12.80 -5.32 -1.30
CA ASP A 280 -12.19 -6.33 -0.45
C ASP A 280 -11.41 -5.66 0.69
N THR A 281 -11.26 -6.37 1.79
CA THR A 281 -10.40 -6.01 2.91
C THR A 281 -9.33 -7.09 3.04
N ALA A 282 -8.07 -6.69 3.05
CA ALA A 282 -6.94 -7.58 3.29
C ALA A 282 -6.13 -7.04 4.47
N LEU A 283 -5.95 -7.88 5.46
CA LEU A 283 -5.12 -7.64 6.64
C LEU A 283 -3.95 -8.62 6.58
N GLY A 284 -2.70 -8.13 6.68
CA GLY A 284 -1.51 -8.97 6.80
C GLY A 284 -1.50 -9.65 8.16
N GLY A 285 -1.40 -8.88 9.20
CA GLY A 285 -1.42 -9.35 10.57
C GLY A 285 -0.12 -9.07 11.30
N ALA A 286 0.58 -10.11 11.72
CA ALA A 286 1.87 -9.98 12.38
C ALA A 286 2.96 -10.71 11.59
N GLY A 287 3.98 -9.99 11.16
CA GLY A 287 5.10 -10.50 10.35
C GLY A 287 5.33 -9.65 9.12
N ASP A 288 6.32 -10.00 8.31
CA ASP A 288 6.64 -9.24 7.10
C ASP A 288 5.75 -9.72 5.94
N ASP A 289 4.67 -8.98 5.63
CA ASP A 289 3.62 -9.42 4.72
C ASP A 289 3.76 -8.86 3.30
N PHE A 290 3.22 -9.59 2.33
CA PHE A 290 3.09 -9.14 0.96
C PHE A 290 1.61 -9.09 0.55
N ILE A 291 1.07 -7.87 0.40
CA ILE A 291 -0.33 -7.65 0.05
C ILE A 291 -0.44 -6.96 -1.32
N THR A 292 -1.22 -7.50 -2.22
CA THR A 292 -1.45 -6.85 -3.51
C THR A 292 -2.88 -6.94 -4.00
N SER A 293 -3.41 -5.81 -4.48
CA SER A 293 -4.57 -5.79 -5.36
C SER A 293 -4.08 -5.92 -6.82
N GLN A 294 -4.66 -6.81 -7.59
CA GLN A 294 -4.23 -7.06 -8.97
C GLN A 294 -5.35 -6.83 -9.97
N THR A 295 -5.00 -6.17 -11.08
CA THR A 295 -5.83 -6.22 -12.28
C THR A 295 -5.49 -7.47 -13.07
N VAL A 296 -6.49 -8.15 -13.61
CA VAL A 296 -6.28 -9.36 -14.43
C VAL A 296 -5.59 -8.99 -15.75
N SER A 297 -4.27 -8.79 -15.72
CA SER A 297 -3.47 -8.57 -16.93
C SER A 297 -3.24 -9.86 -17.76
N ALA A 298 -3.65 -11.02 -17.25
CA ALA A 298 -3.50 -12.31 -17.93
C ALA A 298 -4.46 -12.52 -19.13
N LEU A 299 -5.42 -11.61 -19.35
CA LEU A 299 -6.29 -11.60 -20.53
C LEU A 299 -5.80 -10.61 -21.61
N SER A 300 -4.50 -10.54 -21.85
CA SER A 300 -3.91 -9.70 -22.91
C SER A 300 -4.33 -10.09 -24.34
N SER A 301 -5.17 -11.12 -24.51
CA SER A 301 -5.75 -11.51 -25.80
C SER A 301 -7.14 -10.92 -26.07
N VAL A 302 -7.77 -10.24 -25.10
CA VAL A 302 -9.02 -9.52 -25.28
C VAL A 302 -8.72 -8.03 -25.08
N GLY A 303 -8.59 -7.31 -26.19
CA GLY A 303 -8.09 -5.94 -26.22
C GLY A 303 -8.64 -5.03 -25.12
N ALA A 304 -7.71 -4.33 -24.46
CA ALA A 304 -7.90 -3.14 -23.62
C ALA A 304 -9.03 -3.21 -22.57
N LEU A 305 -8.80 -3.93 -21.46
CA LEU A 305 -9.60 -3.80 -20.23
C LEU A 305 -9.37 -2.48 -19.46
N SER A 306 -8.47 -1.62 -19.94
CA SER A 306 -8.21 -0.28 -19.36
C SER A 306 -9.34 0.74 -19.56
N SER A 307 -10.46 0.36 -20.16
CA SER A 307 -11.55 1.28 -20.49
C SER A 307 -12.94 0.87 -19.98
N PHE A 308 -13.06 -0.02 -18.99
CA PHE A 308 -14.34 -0.21 -18.35
C PHE A 308 -14.55 0.87 -17.27
N PRO A 309 -15.40 1.88 -17.51
CA PRO A 309 -15.75 2.86 -16.49
C PRO A 309 -16.68 2.18 -15.48
N GLY A 310 -16.16 1.82 -14.32
CA GLY A 310 -16.97 1.25 -13.24
C GLY A 310 -16.22 0.39 -12.24
N PHE A 311 -14.97 0.00 -12.53
CA PHE A 311 -14.12 -0.70 -11.58
C PHE A 311 -13.38 0.34 -10.72
N ALA A 312 -14.05 0.80 -9.67
CA ALA A 312 -13.39 1.53 -8.61
C ALA A 312 -12.99 0.49 -7.55
N GLY A 313 -11.70 0.22 -7.38
CA GLY A 313 -11.16 -0.68 -6.37
C GLY A 313 -11.89 -0.51 -5.03
N ARG A 314 -11.49 0.43 -4.19
CA ARG A 314 -11.96 0.64 -2.82
C ARG A 314 -11.62 -0.53 -1.91
N ASN A 315 -10.51 -1.17 -2.19
CA ASN A 315 -9.96 -2.17 -1.30
C ASN A 315 -9.28 -1.47 -0.12
N LEU A 316 -9.33 -2.11 1.03
CA LEU A 316 -8.50 -1.78 2.18
C LEU A 316 -7.40 -2.85 2.24
N LEU A 317 -6.15 -2.40 2.19
CA LEU A 317 -4.96 -3.23 2.27
C LEU A 317 -4.18 -2.74 3.49
N ASP A 318 -4.08 -3.55 4.52
CA ASP A 318 -3.48 -3.24 5.81
C ASP A 318 -2.40 -4.27 6.10
N GLY A 319 -1.14 -3.84 6.25
CA GLY A 319 -0.01 -4.71 6.55
C GLY A 319 -0.13 -5.30 7.96
N GLY A 320 -0.20 -4.45 8.95
CA GLY A 320 -0.28 -4.84 10.36
C GLY A 320 1.01 -4.57 11.11
N GLU A 321 1.59 -5.58 11.73
CA GLU A 321 2.88 -5.49 12.43
C GLU A 321 3.95 -6.22 11.62
N GLY A 322 5.06 -5.57 11.32
CA GLY A 322 6.16 -6.13 10.53
C GLY A 322 6.62 -5.18 9.45
N ASN A 323 7.54 -5.62 8.57
CA ASN A 323 7.99 -4.78 7.46
C ASN A 323 7.28 -5.22 6.18
N ASP A 324 6.17 -4.59 5.88
CA ASP A 324 5.23 -5.05 4.90
C ASP A 324 5.50 -4.50 3.50
N THR A 325 5.06 -5.23 2.49
CA THR A 325 5.08 -4.77 1.12
C THR A 325 3.66 -4.77 0.55
N ILE A 326 3.12 -3.58 0.29
CA ILE A 326 1.75 -3.39 -0.21
C ILE A 326 1.76 -2.77 -1.60
N VAL A 327 1.11 -3.44 -2.56
CA VAL A 327 1.02 -2.98 -3.94
C VAL A 327 -0.42 -2.85 -4.39
N ALA A 328 -0.91 -1.61 -4.50
CA ALA A 328 -2.26 -1.33 -4.98
C ALA A 328 -2.32 -1.21 -6.52
N ALA A 329 -3.36 -1.74 -7.13
CA ALA A 329 -3.58 -1.70 -8.57
C ALA A 329 -4.80 -0.86 -8.99
N PHE A 330 -5.62 -0.38 -8.05
CA PHE A 330 -6.82 0.40 -8.33
C PHE A 330 -6.78 1.78 -7.67
N ALA A 331 -7.15 2.81 -8.44
CA ALA A 331 -7.06 4.21 -8.02
C ALA A 331 -7.87 4.59 -6.76
N SER A 332 -8.78 3.75 -6.30
CA SER A 332 -9.57 4.00 -5.10
C SER A 332 -9.22 3.08 -3.92
N ASP A 333 -8.08 2.40 -4.01
CA ASP A 333 -7.58 1.59 -2.91
C ASP A 333 -6.99 2.47 -1.81
N THR A 334 -7.07 1.99 -0.58
CA THR A 334 -6.45 2.56 0.62
C THR A 334 -5.43 1.58 1.14
N MET A 335 -4.22 2.06 1.44
CA MET A 335 -3.14 1.27 1.99
C MET A 335 -2.76 1.79 3.38
N ILE A 336 -2.48 0.88 4.28
CA ILE A 336 -1.96 1.12 5.63
C ILE A 336 -0.77 0.18 5.80
N GLY A 337 0.41 0.70 6.11
CA GLY A 337 1.59 -0.10 6.45
C GLY A 337 1.38 -0.76 7.81
N GLY A 338 1.36 0.04 8.84
CA GLY A 338 1.10 -0.38 10.20
C GLY A 338 2.26 -0.13 11.13
N GLY A 339 2.89 -1.18 11.63
CA GLY A 339 4.07 -1.06 12.48
C GLY A 339 5.27 -1.78 11.87
N GLY A 340 6.39 -1.09 11.72
CA GLY A 340 7.59 -1.57 11.05
C GLY A 340 8.00 -0.70 9.88
N ASN A 341 8.95 -1.15 9.07
CA ASN A 341 9.42 -0.35 7.92
C ASN A 341 8.77 -0.83 6.64
N ASP A 342 7.73 -0.16 6.21
CA ASP A 342 6.83 -0.62 5.16
C ASP A 342 7.17 -0.08 3.77
N THR A 343 6.76 -0.80 2.75
CA THR A 343 6.88 -0.35 1.34
C THR A 343 5.51 -0.36 0.67
N LEU A 344 4.94 0.82 0.46
CA LEU A 344 3.63 1.03 -0.13
C LEU A 344 3.78 1.62 -1.54
N SER A 345 3.21 0.97 -2.55
CA SER A 345 3.36 1.43 -3.93
C SER A 345 2.16 1.10 -4.82
N GLY A 346 2.10 1.71 -6.01
CA GLY A 346 1.10 1.37 -7.01
C GLY A 346 0.11 2.47 -7.34
N ILE A 347 -1.13 2.09 -7.59
CA ILE A 347 -2.23 2.98 -7.98
C ILE A 347 -3.24 3.07 -6.84
N PHE A 348 -3.32 4.20 -6.16
CA PHE A 348 -4.16 4.39 -4.97
C PHE A 348 -4.60 5.85 -4.80
N THR A 349 -5.48 6.14 -3.86
CA THR A 349 -5.83 7.51 -3.44
C THR A 349 -5.33 7.87 -2.05
N GLN A 350 -5.09 6.89 -1.21
CA GLN A 350 -4.63 7.12 0.15
C GLN A 350 -3.65 6.01 0.56
N ALA A 351 -2.52 6.42 1.16
CA ALA A 351 -1.55 5.55 1.79
C ALA A 351 -1.07 6.17 3.10
N SER A 352 -0.92 5.34 4.12
CA SER A 352 -0.32 5.68 5.41
C SER A 352 0.76 4.66 5.75
N GLY A 353 1.97 5.12 6.06
CA GLY A 353 3.07 4.25 6.53
C GLY A 353 2.74 3.69 7.91
N GLY A 354 2.79 4.52 8.93
CA GLY A 354 2.42 4.12 10.29
C GLY A 354 3.53 4.37 11.29
N GLU A 355 4.00 3.32 11.99
CA GLU A 355 5.17 3.37 12.85
C GLU A 355 6.38 2.76 12.12
N GLY A 356 7.49 3.48 12.04
CA GLY A 356 8.73 2.99 11.43
C GLY A 356 9.17 3.82 10.24
N ASN A 357 10.22 3.41 9.56
CA ASN A 357 10.78 4.16 8.44
C ASN A 357 10.20 3.64 7.11
N ASP A 358 9.17 4.32 6.62
CA ASP A 358 8.34 3.85 5.54
C ASP A 358 8.76 4.39 4.16
N THR A 359 8.43 3.65 3.13
CA THR A 359 8.57 4.11 1.74
C THR A 359 7.21 4.11 1.06
N ILE A 360 6.69 5.29 0.74
CA ILE A 360 5.40 5.44 0.05
C ILE A 360 5.63 6.03 -1.35
N ASN A 361 5.32 5.25 -2.39
CA ASN A 361 5.58 5.62 -3.77
C ASN A 361 4.30 5.68 -4.61
N ALA A 362 3.81 6.90 -4.87
CA ALA A 362 2.65 7.17 -5.72
C ALA A 362 3.00 7.42 -7.20
N SER A 363 4.25 7.26 -7.63
CA SER A 363 4.69 7.60 -8.99
C SER A 363 4.01 6.80 -10.10
N PHE A 364 3.42 5.66 -9.77
CA PHE A 364 2.75 4.74 -10.71
C PHE A 364 1.26 5.04 -10.93
N ALA A 365 0.71 6.07 -10.29
CA ALA A 365 -0.72 6.29 -10.33
C ALA A 365 -1.24 6.53 -11.75
N GLY A 366 -2.15 5.69 -12.16
CA GLY A 366 -2.90 5.83 -13.40
C GLY A 366 -3.84 7.05 -13.36
N THR A 367 -4.14 7.57 -14.49
CA THR A 367 -4.64 8.88 -14.88
C THR A 367 -6.00 9.36 -14.31
N ASN A 368 -6.62 8.72 -13.32
CA ASN A 368 -7.99 9.05 -12.88
C ASN A 368 -8.13 9.58 -11.44
N ALA A 369 -7.10 9.53 -10.62
CA ALA A 369 -7.15 10.14 -9.29
C ALA A 369 -6.83 11.63 -9.39
N ALA A 370 -7.80 12.50 -9.06
CA ALA A 370 -7.56 13.93 -8.98
C ALA A 370 -6.80 14.33 -7.71
N LEU A 371 -6.76 13.44 -6.74
CA LEU A 371 -6.21 13.64 -5.40
C LEU A 371 -5.53 12.37 -4.92
N VAL A 372 -4.33 12.50 -4.34
CA VAL A 372 -3.60 11.43 -3.66
C VAL A 372 -3.14 11.94 -2.30
N THR A 373 -3.32 11.16 -1.26
CA THR A 373 -2.87 11.48 0.10
C THR A 373 -1.81 10.48 0.55
N LEU A 374 -0.68 10.99 1.00
CA LEU A 374 0.45 10.23 1.53
C LEU A 374 0.71 10.71 2.95
N ASP A 375 0.77 9.80 3.89
CA ASP A 375 1.06 10.04 5.30
C ASP A 375 2.18 9.08 5.72
N GLY A 376 3.36 9.60 6.05
CA GLY A 376 4.49 8.80 6.53
C GLY A 376 4.16 8.20 7.89
N GLY A 377 4.04 9.03 8.89
CA GLY A 377 3.65 8.63 10.24
C GLY A 377 4.71 8.91 11.30
N LEU A 378 5.22 7.88 11.94
CA LEU A 378 6.32 7.95 12.90
C LEU A 378 7.56 7.32 12.31
N GLY A 379 8.68 8.03 12.28
CA GLY A 379 9.96 7.53 11.79
C GLY A 379 10.49 8.32 10.62
N ASP A 380 11.66 7.95 10.12
CA ASP A 380 12.31 8.65 9.01
C ASP A 380 11.75 8.11 7.67
N ASP A 381 10.79 8.81 7.08
CA ASP A 381 9.98 8.34 5.95
C ASP A 381 10.47 8.82 4.58
N PHE A 382 10.16 8.07 3.54
CA PHE A 382 10.42 8.44 2.15
C PHE A 382 9.13 8.46 1.33
N LEU A 383 8.64 9.66 1.01
CA LEU A 383 7.38 9.88 0.28
C LEU A 383 7.65 10.37 -1.14
N ILE A 384 7.10 9.69 -2.13
CA ILE A 384 7.18 10.07 -3.54
C ILE A 384 5.78 10.36 -4.08
N GLY A 385 5.53 11.63 -4.41
CA GLY A 385 4.27 12.11 -4.98
C GLY A 385 4.07 11.67 -6.44
N ASN A 386 2.83 11.75 -6.89
CA ASN A 386 2.44 11.42 -8.26
C ASN A 386 2.78 12.54 -9.24
N SER A 387 3.49 12.21 -10.31
CA SER A 387 3.92 13.17 -11.35
C SER A 387 2.89 13.40 -12.47
N THR A 388 1.72 12.79 -12.41
CA THR A 388 0.70 12.92 -13.47
C THR A 388 0.07 14.31 -13.49
N VAL A 389 0.04 14.94 -14.66
CA VAL A 389 -0.56 16.27 -14.83
C VAL A 389 -2.03 16.31 -14.37
N GLY A 390 -2.34 17.21 -13.45
CA GLY A 390 -3.69 17.39 -12.92
C GLY A 390 -3.97 16.63 -11.62
N VAL A 391 -3.07 15.80 -11.15
CA VAL A 391 -3.13 15.19 -9.82
C VAL A 391 -2.61 16.19 -8.78
N THR A 392 -3.25 16.23 -7.62
CA THR A 392 -2.78 16.95 -6.44
C THR A 392 -2.37 15.94 -5.39
N ASN A 393 -1.13 16.01 -4.94
CA ASN A 393 -0.66 15.22 -3.82
C ASN A 393 -0.82 16.04 -2.52
N PHE A 394 -1.37 15.42 -1.49
CA PHE A 394 -1.31 15.90 -0.13
C PHE A 394 -0.34 14.98 0.61
N MET A 395 0.74 15.56 1.11
CA MET A 395 1.85 14.81 1.69
C MET A 395 2.08 15.28 3.13
N ASN A 396 2.24 14.34 4.02
CA ASN A 396 2.59 14.53 5.40
C ASN A 396 3.77 13.60 5.72
N GLY A 397 4.92 14.13 6.13
CA GLY A 397 6.04 13.31 6.62
C GLY A 397 5.66 12.65 7.93
N GLY A 398 5.34 13.43 8.93
CA GLY A 398 4.98 12.98 10.27
C GLY A 398 6.06 13.35 11.29
N GLU A 399 6.35 12.45 12.23
CA GLU A 399 7.46 12.61 13.16
C GLU A 399 8.70 11.88 12.65
N GLY A 400 9.83 12.54 12.54
CA GLY A 400 11.10 11.97 12.10
C GLY A 400 11.82 12.86 11.09
N ASN A 401 12.88 12.35 10.47
CA ASN A 401 13.62 13.09 9.45
C ASN A 401 13.19 12.60 8.06
N ASP A 402 12.19 13.25 7.50
CA ASP A 402 11.51 12.77 6.33
C ASP A 402 12.16 13.23 5.03
N ASN A 403 12.03 12.42 4.00
CA ASN A 403 12.42 12.76 2.65
C ASN A 403 11.18 12.77 1.75
N ILE A 404 10.73 13.97 1.38
CA ILE A 404 9.50 14.19 0.63
C ILE A 404 9.82 14.68 -0.77
N LEU A 405 9.50 13.88 -1.78
CA LEU A 405 9.71 14.17 -3.18
C LEU A 405 8.38 14.51 -3.86
N PHE A 406 8.15 15.78 -4.14
CA PHE A 406 7.00 16.22 -4.91
C PHE A 406 7.07 15.76 -6.37
N GLY A 407 5.98 15.20 -6.87
CA GLY A 407 5.89 14.70 -8.24
C GLY A 407 5.08 15.59 -9.18
N GLY A 408 4.17 16.40 -8.67
CA GLY A 408 3.16 17.14 -9.42
C GLY A 408 3.26 18.66 -9.31
N THR A 409 2.41 19.37 -10.05
CA THR A 409 2.36 20.85 -10.08
C THR A 409 1.42 21.46 -9.05
N ARG A 410 0.70 20.65 -8.30
CA ARG A 410 -0.33 21.06 -7.33
C ARG A 410 -0.14 20.40 -5.98
N ASP A 411 1.09 19.99 -5.70
CA ASP A 411 1.38 19.26 -4.47
C ASP A 411 1.32 20.18 -3.26
N ARG A 412 0.91 19.63 -2.13
CA ARG A 412 0.79 20.34 -0.86
C ARG A 412 1.35 19.50 0.25
N LEU A 413 2.28 20.08 1.01
CA LEU A 413 2.64 19.56 2.30
C LEU A 413 1.59 20.00 3.32
N ILE A 414 1.03 19.07 4.08
CA ILE A 414 -0.03 19.34 5.05
C ILE A 414 0.38 19.11 6.50
N GLY A 415 1.56 18.53 6.72
CA GLY A 415 2.17 18.34 8.03
C GLY A 415 3.56 17.72 7.90
N SER A 416 4.43 18.14 8.79
CA SER A 416 5.72 17.54 9.10
C SER A 416 6.03 18.06 10.49
N PHE A 417 5.77 17.24 11.53
CA PHE A 417 5.64 17.73 12.89
C PHE A 417 6.87 17.50 13.77
N GLY A 418 7.99 17.04 13.20
CA GLY A 418 9.23 16.83 13.96
C GLY A 418 10.39 16.45 13.06
N GLY A 419 11.61 16.62 13.55
CA GLY A 419 12.82 16.21 12.85
C GLY A 419 13.42 17.23 11.89
N ASN A 420 14.33 16.75 11.05
CA ASN A 420 15.03 17.55 10.04
C ASN A 420 14.64 17.03 8.66
N ASP A 421 13.68 17.66 8.01
CA ASP A 421 13.08 17.15 6.80
C ASP A 421 13.78 17.64 5.53
N THR A 422 13.76 16.80 4.51
CA THR A 422 14.24 17.14 3.17
C THR A 422 13.07 17.12 2.21
N ILE A 423 12.70 18.30 1.70
CA ILE A 423 11.59 18.45 0.77
C ILE A 423 12.14 18.92 -0.58
N SER A 424 11.87 18.16 -1.63
CA SER A 424 12.40 18.42 -2.96
C SER A 424 11.40 18.08 -4.08
N TYR A 425 11.68 18.56 -5.29
CA TYR A 425 10.93 18.19 -6.50
C TYR A 425 11.65 17.09 -7.27
N ALA A 426 10.88 16.15 -7.84
CA ALA A 426 11.44 15.12 -8.69
C ALA A 426 12.21 15.74 -9.86
N THR A 427 13.51 15.46 -9.95
CA THR A 427 14.36 15.90 -11.06
C THR A 427 13.87 15.26 -12.36
N GLY A 428 13.44 16.07 -13.31
CA GLY A 428 13.01 15.61 -14.64
C GLY A 428 11.66 16.13 -15.10
N VAL A 429 10.91 16.83 -14.26
CA VAL A 429 9.71 17.52 -14.68
C VAL A 429 10.11 18.87 -15.27
N ASN A 430 10.53 18.86 -16.54
CA ASN A 430 10.70 20.08 -17.32
C ASN A 430 9.30 20.68 -17.56
N PHE A 431 8.87 21.59 -16.71
CA PHE A 431 7.70 22.43 -16.97
C PHE A 431 8.05 23.53 -17.98
N ILE A 432 8.10 23.14 -19.25
CA ILE A 432 8.07 24.12 -20.32
C ILE A 432 6.58 24.42 -20.58
N GLY A 433 6.08 25.51 -20.02
CA GLY A 433 4.89 26.20 -20.51
C GLY A 433 3.54 25.93 -19.84
N VAL A 434 3.46 25.51 -18.57
CA VAL A 434 2.19 25.49 -17.83
C VAL A 434 2.25 26.52 -16.70
N GLN A 435 1.24 27.40 -16.61
CA GLN A 435 1.13 28.39 -15.55
C GLN A 435 1.22 27.69 -14.18
N SER A 436 2.20 28.07 -13.42
CA SER A 436 2.47 27.61 -12.07
C SER A 436 1.29 27.87 -11.14
N VAL A 437 0.80 26.81 -10.53
CA VAL A 437 -0.09 26.91 -9.37
C VAL A 437 0.82 27.11 -8.16
N PRO A 438 0.53 28.06 -7.24
CA PRO A 438 1.33 28.26 -6.05
C PRO A 438 1.45 26.97 -5.23
N ASN A 439 2.67 26.59 -4.88
CA ASN A 439 2.90 25.55 -3.89
C ASN A 439 2.81 26.18 -2.49
N ILE A 440 2.19 25.48 -1.57
CA ILE A 440 2.10 25.90 -0.17
C ILE A 440 2.79 24.82 0.64
N ILE A 441 3.92 25.15 1.25
CA ILE A 441 4.73 24.28 2.06
C ILE A 441 4.73 24.88 3.46
N THR A 442 4.35 24.11 4.48
CA THR A 442 4.35 24.55 5.86
C THR A 442 4.95 23.47 6.72
N ASP A 443 6.00 23.82 7.46
CA ASP A 443 6.61 22.99 8.48
C ASP A 443 6.78 23.82 9.77
N ASN A 444 6.80 23.20 10.93
CA ASN A 444 6.79 23.94 12.19
C ASN A 444 7.99 23.67 13.11
N LEU A 445 8.76 22.61 12.90
CA LEU A 445 9.84 22.21 13.80
C LEU A 445 11.00 21.55 13.05
N GLY A 446 12.22 21.76 13.57
CA GLY A 446 13.43 21.11 13.05
C GLY A 446 14.17 21.95 12.01
N SER A 447 15.38 21.50 11.64
CA SER A 447 16.21 22.19 10.62
C SER A 447 15.95 21.59 9.25
N ASN A 448 15.25 22.32 8.40
CA ASN A 448 14.70 21.82 7.14
C ASN A 448 15.51 22.29 5.92
N PHE A 449 15.48 21.50 4.87
CA PHE A 449 15.99 21.87 3.55
C PHE A 449 14.84 21.82 2.53
N ILE A 450 14.37 23.00 2.08
CA ILE A 450 13.18 23.12 1.24
C ILE A 450 13.50 23.82 -0.07
N THR A 451 13.02 23.28 -1.18
CA THR A 451 13.11 23.92 -2.51
C THR A 451 11.71 24.05 -3.10
N GLY A 452 11.25 25.27 -3.38
CA GLY A 452 9.94 25.56 -4.00
C GLY A 452 9.87 25.12 -5.47
N GLY A 453 10.90 25.38 -6.24
CA GLY A 453 10.98 24.99 -7.66
C GLY A 453 10.65 26.13 -8.60
N ASN A 454 9.96 25.87 -9.72
CA ASN A 454 9.53 26.92 -10.64
C ASN A 454 8.09 27.34 -10.29
N GLY A 455 7.81 28.59 -10.15
CA GLY A 455 6.45 29.06 -9.92
C GLY A 455 6.37 30.06 -8.79
N THR A 456 5.18 30.35 -8.34
CA THR A 456 4.96 31.25 -7.19
C THR A 456 4.72 30.38 -5.96
N ASP A 457 5.71 30.31 -5.09
CA ASP A 457 5.70 29.40 -3.95
C ASP A 457 5.50 30.16 -2.63
N VAL A 458 4.87 29.50 -1.67
CA VAL A 458 4.73 29.97 -0.29
C VAL A 458 5.33 28.91 0.62
N ILE A 459 6.46 29.23 1.24
CA ILE A 459 7.18 28.34 2.14
C ILE A 459 7.20 28.98 3.51
N THR A 460 6.70 28.30 4.52
CA THR A 460 6.72 28.74 5.90
C THR A 460 7.30 27.63 6.76
N THR A 461 8.41 27.91 7.44
CA THR A 461 9.01 27.04 8.44
C THR A 461 8.81 27.62 9.83
N GLY A 462 9.30 26.99 10.86
CA GLY A 462 9.00 27.37 12.24
C GLY A 462 10.24 27.54 13.10
N ALA A 463 10.70 26.52 13.75
CA ALA A 463 11.86 26.58 14.61
C ALA A 463 12.94 25.60 14.18
N GLY A 464 14.15 26.09 13.98
CA GLY A 464 15.30 25.31 13.51
C GLY A 464 16.19 26.18 12.64
N ASP A 465 17.37 25.70 12.28
CA ASP A 465 18.23 26.40 11.31
C ASP A 465 17.88 25.91 9.91
N ASP A 466 17.02 26.66 9.18
CA ASP A 466 16.41 26.23 7.92
C ASP A 466 17.17 26.72 6.67
N ILE A 467 17.05 25.99 5.58
CA ILE A 467 17.56 26.38 4.26
C ILE A 467 16.41 26.35 3.26
N LEU A 468 15.98 27.51 2.81
CA LEU A 468 14.85 27.72 1.93
C LEU A 468 15.27 28.28 0.57
N PHE A 469 14.86 27.62 -0.51
CA PHE A 469 14.99 28.09 -1.88
C PHE A 469 13.60 28.31 -2.49
N GLY A 470 13.25 29.51 -2.89
CA GLY A 470 12.02 29.78 -3.63
C GLY A 470 12.09 29.17 -5.01
N GLY A 471 13.11 29.53 -5.77
CA GLY A 471 13.34 29.05 -7.12
C GLY A 471 14.24 27.82 -7.21
N PRO A 472 14.48 27.33 -8.44
CA PRO A 472 15.37 26.20 -8.70
C PRO A 472 16.80 26.53 -8.31
N THR A 473 17.50 25.62 -7.63
CA THR A 473 18.90 25.77 -7.24
C THR A 473 19.87 25.94 -8.42
N ASN A 474 19.41 25.78 -9.64
CA ASN A 474 20.19 25.90 -10.87
C ASN A 474 19.70 27.08 -11.73
N LEU A 475 20.31 28.23 -11.56
CA LEU A 475 19.98 29.51 -12.22
C LEU A 475 20.31 29.55 -13.74
N VAL A 476 20.11 28.48 -14.50
CA VAL A 476 20.53 28.37 -15.91
C VAL A 476 19.53 29.00 -16.90
N THR A 477 18.28 29.18 -16.54
CA THR A 477 17.26 29.75 -17.44
C THR A 477 16.56 30.95 -16.82
N PRO A 478 16.94 32.19 -17.17
CA PRO A 478 16.23 33.39 -16.71
C PRO A 478 14.76 33.37 -17.13
N GLY A 479 13.85 33.65 -16.19
CA GLY A 479 12.44 33.97 -16.49
C GLY A 479 11.46 32.81 -16.42
N VAL A 480 11.78 31.71 -15.71
CA VAL A 480 10.88 30.56 -15.51
C VAL A 480 10.41 30.47 -14.06
N ASP A 481 10.88 31.36 -13.18
CA ASP A 481 10.56 31.39 -11.76
C ASP A 481 9.47 32.42 -11.45
N GLY A 482 8.82 32.26 -10.31
CA GLY A 482 7.71 33.11 -9.88
C GLY A 482 8.11 34.18 -8.87
N ASN A 483 7.11 34.71 -8.19
CA ASN A 483 7.33 35.60 -7.06
C ASN A 483 7.03 34.83 -5.79
N ASP A 484 8.04 34.51 -5.02
CA ASP A 484 7.97 33.60 -3.91
C ASP A 484 7.80 34.30 -2.56
N THR A 485 7.26 33.59 -1.60
CA THR A 485 7.16 34.03 -0.21
C THR A 485 7.81 32.98 0.67
N LEU A 486 8.89 33.39 1.37
CA LEU A 486 9.65 32.55 2.27
C LEU A 486 9.60 33.14 3.68
N ASP A 487 9.17 32.38 4.68
CA ASP A 487 9.10 32.78 6.10
C ASP A 487 9.76 31.65 6.92
N ALA A 488 10.96 31.91 7.46
CA ALA A 488 11.76 30.88 8.10
C ALA A 488 11.46 30.71 9.61
N GLY A 489 11.21 31.78 10.34
CA GLY A 489 10.76 31.69 11.73
C GLY A 489 11.84 31.86 12.78
N ASP A 490 12.05 30.89 13.67
CA ASP A 490 13.08 30.95 14.72
C ASP A 490 14.28 30.07 14.31
N GLY A 491 15.44 30.62 14.18
CA GLY A 491 16.64 29.87 13.81
C GLY A 491 17.71 30.76 13.20
N ASN A 492 18.83 30.17 12.73
CA ASN A 492 19.78 30.90 11.90
C ASN A 492 19.62 30.42 10.46
N ASP A 493 18.75 31.08 9.74
CA ASP A 493 18.19 30.57 8.51
C ASP A 493 18.91 31.08 7.25
N THR A 494 18.79 30.31 6.18
CA THR A 494 19.32 30.71 4.86
C THR A 494 18.18 30.69 3.85
N LEU A 495 17.84 31.87 3.30
CA LEU A 495 16.77 32.10 2.36
C LEU A 495 17.32 32.61 1.04
N LEU A 496 16.94 31.95 -0.06
CA LEU A 496 17.26 32.39 -1.42
C LEU A 496 15.97 32.44 -2.23
N GLY A 497 15.54 33.64 -2.69
CA GLY A 497 14.31 33.84 -3.44
C GLY A 497 14.35 33.18 -4.82
N GLY A 498 15.35 33.49 -5.61
CA GLY A 498 15.49 32.97 -6.98
C GLY A 498 15.33 34.06 -8.03
N PHE A 499 14.62 33.73 -9.14
CA PHE A 499 14.18 34.77 -10.09
C PHE A 499 12.75 35.18 -9.77
N GLY A 500 12.49 36.43 -9.62
CA GLY A 500 11.13 36.88 -9.31
C GLY A 500 11.15 38.21 -8.58
N ASN A 501 10.01 38.63 -8.04
CA ASN A 501 9.99 39.69 -7.03
C ASN A 501 9.53 39.01 -5.73
N ASP A 502 10.50 38.63 -4.91
CA ASP A 502 10.29 37.72 -3.82
C ASP A 502 10.10 38.44 -2.48
N PHE A 503 9.44 37.77 -1.54
CA PHE A 503 9.22 38.28 -0.19
C PHE A 503 9.83 37.29 0.81
N LEU A 504 10.93 37.69 1.47
CA LEU A 504 11.71 36.86 2.39
C LEU A 504 11.66 37.42 3.80
N ILE A 505 11.35 36.57 4.76
CA ILE A 505 11.37 36.85 6.20
C ILE A 505 12.29 35.85 6.89
N GLY A 506 13.40 36.31 7.48
CA GLY A 506 14.28 35.46 8.30
C GLY A 506 13.60 35.08 9.61
N GLY A 507 13.29 36.06 10.45
CA GLY A 507 12.54 35.86 11.69
C GLY A 507 13.34 36.14 12.95
N SER A 508 13.63 35.12 13.76
CA SER A 508 14.46 35.29 14.97
C SER A 508 15.73 34.49 14.81
N GLY A 509 16.88 35.12 14.84
CA GLY A 509 18.17 34.46 14.70
C GLY A 509 19.17 35.30 13.93
N ASN A 510 20.21 34.66 13.40
CA ASN A 510 21.16 35.39 12.54
C ASN A 510 21.03 34.84 11.12
N ASP A 511 20.21 35.51 10.34
CA ASP A 511 19.71 34.97 9.10
C ASP A 511 20.53 35.44 7.89
N SER A 512 20.48 34.64 6.81
CA SER A 512 21.17 34.90 5.55
C SER A 512 20.14 34.99 4.43
N LEU A 513 19.89 36.20 3.89
CA LEU A 513 18.85 36.44 2.91
C LEU A 513 19.46 36.90 1.59
N GLY A 514 19.14 36.21 0.48
CA GLY A 514 19.47 36.59 -0.88
C GLY A 514 18.19 36.61 -1.72
N GLY A 515 17.76 37.79 -2.20
CA GLY A 515 16.58 37.90 -3.06
C GLY A 515 16.83 37.27 -4.43
N GLY A 516 17.96 37.54 -5.01
CA GLY A 516 18.31 37.15 -6.37
C GLY A 516 17.96 38.18 -7.42
N PRO A 517 17.81 37.80 -8.72
CA PRO A 517 17.41 38.72 -9.76
C PRO A 517 15.92 39.08 -9.67
N GLY A 518 15.62 40.25 -9.17
CA GLY A 518 14.25 40.71 -9.00
C GLY A 518 14.14 42.10 -8.39
N ALA A 519 12.97 42.42 -7.88
CA ALA A 519 12.74 43.54 -6.97
C ALA A 519 12.13 42.96 -5.69
N ASP A 520 13.02 42.59 -4.79
CA ASP A 520 12.69 41.75 -3.65
C ASP A 520 12.39 42.54 -2.37
N THR A 521 11.66 41.95 -1.47
CA THR A 521 11.44 42.51 -0.15
C THR A 521 12.07 41.56 0.89
N LEU A 522 13.07 42.05 1.62
CA LEU A 522 13.86 41.30 2.56
C LEU A 522 13.65 41.86 3.97
N ILE A 523 13.28 41.00 4.91
CA ILE A 523 13.10 41.32 6.33
C ILE A 523 13.96 40.33 7.12
N GLY A 524 15.04 40.82 7.75
CA GLY A 524 15.92 39.99 8.58
C GLY A 524 15.23 39.52 9.85
N GLY A 525 14.66 40.46 10.60
CA GLY A 525 13.96 40.20 11.84
C GLY A 525 14.80 40.54 13.10
N PHE A 526 14.78 39.64 14.08
CA PHE A 526 15.57 39.80 15.30
C PHE A 526 16.92 39.07 15.17
N GLY A 527 18.02 39.79 15.27
CA GLY A 527 19.32 39.17 15.24
C GLY A 527 20.40 39.97 14.55
N SER A 528 21.41 39.26 14.05
CA SER A 528 22.46 39.88 13.23
C SER A 528 22.38 39.25 11.85
N ASP A 529 21.64 39.91 10.96
CA ASP A 529 21.26 39.37 9.69
C ASP A 529 22.23 39.76 8.56
N SER A 530 22.28 38.94 7.53
CA SER A 530 23.16 39.12 6.38
C SER A 530 22.35 39.15 5.08
N PHE A 531 22.41 40.27 4.37
CA PHE A 531 21.76 40.46 3.08
C PHE A 531 22.78 40.30 1.96
N TYR A 532 22.60 39.27 1.13
CA TYR A 532 23.57 38.83 0.12
C TYR A 532 23.27 39.37 -1.26
N TYR A 533 24.31 39.81 -1.95
CA TYR A 533 24.29 40.19 -3.36
C TYR A 533 25.47 39.52 -4.07
N ASP A 534 25.19 38.59 -4.96
CA ASP A 534 26.18 37.83 -5.71
C ASP A 534 26.66 38.55 -6.96
N ASN A 535 25.87 39.48 -7.50
CA ASN A 535 26.27 40.27 -8.65
C ASN A 535 25.56 41.65 -8.66
N PRO A 536 26.10 42.66 -9.38
CA PRO A 536 25.53 44.01 -9.47
C PRO A 536 24.15 44.11 -10.16
N GLY A 537 23.70 43.03 -10.78
CA GLY A 537 22.39 42.96 -11.43
C GLY A 537 21.28 42.44 -10.54
N GLU A 538 21.62 41.94 -9.37
CA GLU A 538 20.65 41.59 -8.33
C GLU A 538 20.08 42.89 -7.71
N GLY A 539 18.87 42.81 -7.22
CA GLY A 539 18.15 44.00 -6.70
C GLY A 539 17.56 44.87 -7.78
N VAL A 540 17.55 44.43 -9.03
CA VAL A 540 16.89 45.14 -10.14
C VAL A 540 15.97 44.19 -10.89
N ALA A 541 14.69 44.50 -10.94
CA ALA A 541 13.73 43.67 -11.68
C ALA A 541 14.20 43.49 -13.14
N ILE A 542 14.06 42.27 -13.68
CA ILE A 542 14.43 41.93 -15.07
C ILE A 542 13.65 42.88 -16.02
N GLY A 543 14.37 43.88 -16.59
CA GLY A 543 13.75 44.93 -17.41
C GLY A 543 13.05 46.04 -16.64
N GLY A 544 13.23 46.14 -15.32
CA GLY A 544 12.61 47.12 -14.42
C GLY A 544 13.57 48.11 -13.79
N THR A 545 13.02 49.08 -13.06
CA THR A 545 13.76 50.14 -12.38
C THR A 545 13.57 50.11 -10.85
N SER A 546 12.97 49.05 -10.32
CA SER A 546 12.68 48.95 -8.88
C SER A 546 13.78 48.13 -8.19
N PRO A 547 14.52 48.72 -7.25
CA PRO A 547 15.50 47.99 -6.43
C PRO A 547 14.81 47.18 -5.33
N ASP A 548 15.57 46.31 -4.68
CA ASP A 548 15.15 45.60 -3.49
C ASP A 548 14.76 46.56 -2.36
N GLN A 549 13.93 46.01 -1.47
CA GLN A 549 13.52 46.70 -0.23
C GLN A 549 14.03 45.89 0.97
N ILE A 550 14.96 46.45 1.75
CA ILE A 550 15.34 45.89 3.03
C ILE A 550 14.50 46.59 4.12
N GLY A 551 13.63 45.80 4.78
CA GLY A 551 12.56 46.35 5.61
C GLY A 551 13.03 46.87 6.98
N ASP A 552 14.05 46.29 7.58
CA ASP A 552 14.38 46.42 9.00
C ASP A 552 15.89 46.48 9.33
N PHE A 553 16.74 46.76 8.37
CA PHE A 553 18.21 46.82 8.56
C PHE A 553 18.63 47.65 9.76
N THR A 554 19.39 47.05 10.69
CA THR A 554 19.94 47.67 11.91
C THR A 554 21.45 47.89 11.76
N ALA A 555 21.87 49.13 11.52
CA ALA A 555 23.29 49.46 11.40
C ALA A 555 24.11 49.09 12.64
N GLY A 556 25.25 48.49 12.41
CA GLY A 556 26.15 47.98 13.47
C GLY A 556 25.78 46.57 13.97
N VAL A 557 24.64 46.05 13.61
CA VAL A 557 24.16 44.70 13.89
C VAL A 557 24.16 43.87 12.61
N ASP A 558 23.40 44.30 11.61
CA ASP A 558 23.26 43.60 10.33
C ASP A 558 24.38 43.88 9.35
N LYS A 559 24.45 43.08 8.29
CA LYS A 559 25.47 43.15 7.24
C LYS A 559 24.88 43.12 5.84
N ILE A 560 25.47 43.92 4.94
CA ILE A 560 25.35 43.74 3.51
C ILE A 560 26.57 42.93 3.04
N VAL A 561 26.37 41.81 2.42
CA VAL A 561 27.43 40.91 1.95
C VAL A 561 27.50 40.94 0.43
N LEU A 562 28.67 41.26 -0.10
CA LEU A 562 28.88 41.41 -1.55
C LEU A 562 29.94 40.44 -2.06
N ASN A 563 29.67 39.75 -3.16
CA ASN A 563 30.67 38.96 -3.88
C ASN A 563 31.70 39.88 -4.52
N SER A 564 32.88 40.00 -3.90
CA SER A 564 33.91 40.96 -4.28
C SER A 564 34.40 40.81 -5.72
N ARG A 565 34.40 39.60 -6.28
CA ARG A 565 34.79 39.32 -7.65
C ARG A 565 33.77 39.81 -8.65
N ALA A 566 32.51 39.55 -8.40
CA ALA A 566 31.40 39.96 -9.27
C ALA A 566 31.25 41.51 -9.29
N PHE A 567 31.42 42.15 -8.16
CA PHE A 567 31.41 43.58 -8.01
C PHE A 567 32.75 44.25 -8.36
N ASN A 568 33.77 43.52 -8.79
CA ASN A 568 35.08 44.02 -9.12
C ASN A 568 35.73 44.90 -8.00
N LEU A 569 35.43 44.58 -6.76
CA LEU A 569 35.92 45.29 -5.56
C LEU A 569 37.26 44.72 -5.05
N GLY A 570 37.92 43.86 -5.84
CA GLY A 570 39.18 43.19 -5.55
C GLY A 570 39.02 41.73 -5.20
N ASN A 571 40.07 40.94 -5.38
CA ASN A 571 40.08 39.54 -4.92
C ASN A 571 40.42 39.52 -3.43
N VAL A 572 39.49 39.01 -2.63
CA VAL A 572 39.70 38.76 -1.19
C VAL A 572 39.64 37.25 -0.90
N ASP A 573 40.58 36.76 -0.12
CA ASP A 573 40.59 35.39 0.36
C ASP A 573 39.93 35.36 1.75
N GLY A 574 38.59 35.38 1.80
CA GLY A 574 37.79 35.41 3.00
C GLY A 574 37.13 36.77 3.29
N PRO A 575 36.24 36.82 4.29
CA PRO A 575 35.50 38.02 4.62
C PRO A 575 36.37 39.23 4.92
N SER A 576 36.15 40.31 4.19
CA SER A 576 36.87 41.58 4.37
C SER A 576 35.93 42.77 4.30
N ARG A 577 36.44 43.98 4.44
CA ARG A 577 35.67 45.22 4.33
C ARG A 577 36.13 46.03 3.12
N PRO A 578 35.22 46.82 2.47
CA PRO A 578 35.63 47.72 1.44
C PRO A 578 36.68 48.72 1.97
N GLY A 579 37.63 49.08 1.13
CA GLY A 579 38.56 50.15 1.44
C GLY A 579 37.82 51.50 1.56
N SER A 580 38.42 52.47 2.25
CA SER A 580 37.81 53.84 2.39
C SER A 580 37.62 54.56 1.05
N GLN A 581 38.17 54.06 -0.03
CA GLN A 581 37.98 54.58 -1.39
C GLN A 581 36.91 53.81 -2.18
N GLN A 582 36.33 52.74 -1.60
CA GLN A 582 35.34 51.89 -2.22
C GLN A 582 33.95 52.06 -1.63
N PHE A 583 33.83 52.80 -0.52
CA PHE A 583 32.57 53.06 0.16
C PHE A 583 32.39 54.56 0.47
N LEU A 584 31.32 55.16 -0.02
CA LEU A 584 30.99 56.56 0.15
C LEU A 584 29.61 56.72 0.78
N VAL A 585 29.51 57.53 1.81
CA VAL A 585 28.22 57.95 2.44
C VAL A 585 27.90 59.37 2.03
N ILE A 586 26.67 59.57 1.53
CA ILE A 586 26.12 60.89 1.17
C ILE A 586 24.98 61.19 2.12
N ASP A 587 25.18 62.19 3.02
CA ASP A 587 24.20 62.52 4.05
C ASP A 587 23.08 63.41 3.54
N GLU A 588 23.24 64.13 2.44
CA GLU A 588 22.21 65.01 1.86
C GLU A 588 22.27 65.03 0.34
N GLY A 589 21.16 64.66 -0.29
CA GLY A 589 20.98 64.71 -1.74
C GLY A 589 21.24 63.43 -2.50
N ASP A 590 21.03 63.47 -3.81
CA ASP A 590 21.26 62.34 -4.69
C ASP A 590 22.72 62.29 -5.17
N TYR A 591 23.27 61.11 -5.35
CA TYR A 591 24.56 60.93 -5.98
C TYR A 591 24.56 61.52 -7.41
N ASN A 592 25.45 62.44 -7.66
CA ASN A 592 25.53 63.19 -8.93
C ASN A 592 26.73 62.76 -9.82
N GLY A 593 27.38 61.67 -9.46
CA GLY A 593 28.58 61.16 -10.17
C GLY A 593 29.85 61.98 -9.97
N GLN A 594 29.86 62.97 -9.06
CA GLN A 594 31.00 63.86 -8.86
C GLN A 594 31.68 63.71 -7.48
N GLY A 595 31.41 62.68 -6.72
CA GLY A 595 32.02 62.46 -5.42
C GLY A 595 33.15 61.41 -5.39
N GLY A 596 33.60 60.98 -6.54
CA GLY A 596 34.55 59.87 -6.64
C GLY A 596 35.93 60.17 -6.14
N ILE A 597 36.39 59.44 -5.16
CA ILE A 597 37.74 59.44 -4.62
C ILE A 597 38.73 58.91 -5.65
N ASN A 598 38.23 58.10 -6.61
CA ASN A 598 39.00 57.56 -7.74
C ASN A 598 38.08 57.38 -8.96
N PRO A 599 38.15 58.23 -10.01
CA PRO A 599 37.21 58.26 -11.12
C PRO A 599 37.28 57.06 -12.08
N SER A 600 38.00 55.99 -11.71
CA SER A 600 38.21 54.83 -12.57
C SER A 600 38.07 53.50 -11.78
N ALA A 601 37.49 53.52 -10.57
CA ALA A 601 37.36 52.30 -9.75
C ALA A 601 35.90 52.13 -9.29
N PRO A 602 35.39 50.93 -9.16
CA PRO A 602 34.07 50.65 -8.62
C PRO A 602 33.87 51.23 -7.24
N VAL A 603 32.72 51.81 -6.98
CA VAL A 603 32.36 52.46 -5.71
C VAL A 603 30.96 52.02 -5.25
N LEU A 604 30.87 51.61 -3.99
CA LEU A 604 29.61 51.41 -3.30
C LEU A 604 29.22 52.74 -2.61
N ILE A 605 27.98 53.17 -2.78
CA ILE A 605 27.50 54.46 -2.33
C ILE A 605 26.27 54.29 -1.48
N TYR A 606 26.25 54.87 -0.29
CA TYR A 606 25.06 54.97 0.52
C TYR A 606 24.53 56.39 0.57
N GLU A 607 23.32 56.59 0.06
CA GLU A 607 22.60 57.88 0.13
C GLU A 607 21.65 57.91 1.31
N ASN A 608 21.95 58.76 2.30
CA ASN A 608 21.09 59.02 3.43
C ASN A 608 20.19 60.24 3.09
N ARG A 609 19.06 59.99 2.42
CA ARG A 609 18.21 61.06 1.90
C ARG A 609 17.41 61.78 3.01
N LEU A 610 17.45 63.11 3.03
CA LEU A 610 16.72 63.96 3.98
C LEU A 610 15.41 64.54 3.43
N ASN A 611 14.68 63.85 2.56
CA ASN A 611 13.37 64.31 2.12
C ASN A 611 12.28 64.04 3.15
N ALA A 612 11.49 65.04 3.50
CA ALA A 612 10.44 64.98 4.52
C ALA A 612 9.34 63.89 4.24
N ASN A 613 9.29 63.35 3.04
CA ASN A 613 8.31 62.37 2.60
C ASN A 613 8.91 60.98 2.25
N ASP A 614 10.24 60.82 2.31
CA ASP A 614 10.94 59.61 1.99
C ASP A 614 11.86 59.23 3.16
N ASN A 615 11.54 58.17 3.89
CA ASN A 615 12.29 57.68 5.05
C ASN A 615 13.17 56.48 4.65
N THR A 616 13.76 56.50 3.45
CA THR A 616 14.61 55.42 2.96
C THR A 616 16.03 55.92 2.66
N GLY A 617 17.03 55.08 3.01
CA GLY A 617 18.38 55.21 2.49
C GLY A 617 18.52 54.41 1.20
N ARG A 618 19.37 54.80 0.27
CA ARG A 618 19.65 54.02 -0.95
C ARG A 618 21.07 53.51 -0.98
N LEU A 619 21.22 52.19 -1.23
CA LEU A 619 22.51 51.60 -1.53
C LEU A 619 22.69 51.48 -3.03
N LEU A 620 23.71 52.14 -3.57
CA LEU A 620 24.02 52.14 -5.00
C LEU A 620 25.39 51.58 -5.26
N PHE A 621 25.54 51.01 -6.43
CA PHE A 621 26.83 50.56 -6.96
C PHE A 621 27.14 51.27 -8.26
N ASP A 622 28.29 51.96 -8.32
CA ASP A 622 28.83 52.63 -9.51
C ASP A 622 30.07 51.86 -9.98
N ILE A 623 29.96 51.22 -11.14
CA ILE A 623 30.99 50.31 -11.65
C ILE A 623 32.24 51.04 -12.15
N ASP A 624 32.12 52.29 -12.56
CA ASP A 624 33.22 53.06 -13.14
C ASP A 624 33.62 54.34 -12.34
N GLY A 625 32.86 54.65 -11.32
CA GLY A 625 33.10 55.79 -10.44
C GLY A 625 33.01 57.18 -11.13
N SER A 626 32.51 57.29 -12.37
CA SER A 626 32.71 58.47 -13.21
C SER A 626 31.44 59.24 -13.58
N GLY A 627 30.24 58.84 -13.13
CA GLY A 627 29.04 59.65 -13.46
C GLY A 627 27.71 59.01 -13.10
N PRO A 628 26.64 59.82 -13.07
CA PRO A 628 25.32 59.36 -12.56
C PRO A 628 24.61 58.33 -13.43
N GLN A 629 25.09 58.07 -14.65
CA GLN A 629 24.42 57.13 -15.57
C GLN A 629 24.89 55.66 -15.38
N ALA A 630 25.92 55.41 -14.61
CA ALA A 630 26.49 54.10 -14.41
C ALA A 630 26.08 53.46 -13.06
N ALA A 631 25.55 54.24 -12.12
CA ALA A 631 25.19 53.70 -10.79
C ALA A 631 23.88 52.95 -10.81
N VAL A 632 23.89 51.75 -10.29
CA VAL A 632 22.72 50.88 -10.10
C VAL A 632 22.30 50.91 -8.63
N THR A 633 21.02 51.10 -8.36
CA THR A 633 20.52 50.97 -6.99
C THR A 633 20.34 49.50 -6.68
N LEU A 634 21.08 48.99 -5.70
CA LEU A 634 20.97 47.62 -5.21
C LEU A 634 19.76 47.48 -4.29
N ALA A 635 19.66 48.35 -3.26
CA ALA A 635 18.60 48.28 -2.30
C ALA A 635 18.16 49.66 -1.77
N ASN A 636 16.89 49.72 -1.35
CA ASN A 636 16.37 50.75 -0.49
C ASN A 636 16.29 50.22 0.96
N LEU A 637 16.87 50.93 1.90
CA LEU A 637 16.88 50.56 3.32
C LEU A 637 15.87 51.43 4.07
N ASN A 638 14.83 50.80 4.62
CA ASN A 638 13.80 51.50 5.38
C ASN A 638 14.36 52.06 6.70
N GLY A 639 13.83 53.16 7.17
CA GLY A 639 14.25 53.80 8.43
C GLY A 639 15.55 54.58 8.35
N ARG A 640 16.22 54.65 7.20
CA ARG A 640 17.53 55.34 7.02
C ARG A 640 18.59 54.90 8.06
N PRO A 641 18.97 53.68 8.12
CA PRO A 641 20.01 53.21 9.03
C PRO A 641 21.31 53.98 8.77
N GLY A 642 22.03 54.35 9.79
CA GLY A 642 23.33 55.05 9.69
C GLY A 642 24.44 54.13 9.19
N LEU A 643 24.35 53.65 7.91
CA LEU A 643 25.24 52.65 7.32
C LEU A 643 26.70 53.12 7.33
N THR A 644 27.59 52.28 7.73
CA THR A 644 29.04 52.51 7.75
C THR A 644 29.80 51.38 7.04
N VAL A 645 31.10 51.61 6.80
CA VAL A 645 31.95 50.59 6.18
C VAL A 645 32.01 49.28 6.98
N THR A 646 31.67 49.35 8.28
CA THR A 646 31.67 48.15 9.15
C THR A 646 30.45 47.27 8.93
N ASP A 647 29.44 47.76 8.24
CA ASP A 647 28.21 47.05 7.93
C ASP A 647 28.27 46.37 6.56
N ILE A 648 29.37 46.59 5.81
CA ILE A 648 29.64 45.95 4.52
C ILE A 648 30.71 44.88 4.66
N VAL A 649 30.44 43.70 4.15
CA VAL A 649 31.34 42.57 4.11
C VAL A 649 31.59 42.17 2.64
N LEU A 650 32.86 42.01 2.26
CA LEU A 650 33.26 41.48 0.95
C LEU A 650 33.65 40.01 1.11
N ILE A 651 33.11 39.14 0.27
CA ILE A 651 33.44 37.70 0.25
C ILE A 651 33.99 37.26 -1.09
#